data_5fb96945877b55154026b3ed11788136
#
_entry.id   5fb96945877b55154026b3ed11788136
#
_cell.length_a   1.000
_cell.length_b   1.000
_cell.length_c   1.000
_cell.angle_alpha   90.00
_cell.angle_beta   90.00
_cell.angle_gamma   90.00
#
_symmetry.space_group_name_H-M   'P 1'
#
loop_
_entity.id
_entity.type
_entity.pdbx_description
1 polymer ?
#
loop_
_entity_poly.entity_id
_entity_poly.type
_entity_poly.pdbx_seq_one_letter_code
_entity_poly.pdbx_strand_id
1 'polypeptide(L)'
;MNFIYHKWKYIIAAFLSTLLLIWGVNVISIENKHKYIPAPLLGQEVDFNQDIRPIFNKKCIACHGGVKQSGGFSLLFEEDALSVNESGERAIVPGSIRKSELINRINHTNPEFRMPSEGEPLDKKEIALLTKWINQGAKWKDHWAYIPPQPQQVPDISDPWIHNDIDKFIFAKLNKEKLLPNPKSDRYTLLRRVSLDLTGLPPTLEEMEAFLGDDSDLAFEKVVDSLLASPAFGERWAAMWMDMARYADSKGYEADRPRSIWKYRDWLITAFNDNLPFDQFITMQLAGDLLPNPSEEQLIATAFHRNTMNNDEGGTDNEEYRTVALIDRVNTTWSVLQGTTMECVQCHSHPYDPIRHENFYQSMAFFNQSADADIPSESPTLVDFEEEEDKQKLGRIKNWVADHPGKNDSVYYEKLIRITEPKLHPHYFEQMDKGLPVRGTATFKVTDSVYSFTKQVPLMGEDRLMLRYRADTSVGTLQIRLDSKDGKIIGSLPVNRKTKTEYNKEEKKDKIYTINETVSFLVEPAVGTRDIYLVLEGSAKAKTECVIEWVMFHHALPGQEASGFGGISTDFYDILNSTNEKITTPIMLDFSDGYRRKTNVFEKGSWMSHGDEVEPGVPAKWNPFTPTMESNRLGLAHWLTDPKNPLTARVTVNRFWEQLFGLGIVETMEDFGSQGFAPTHPELLDWLALQFVHDHKWDIKKLLKQLVMSATYQQSSHISDELNALDPRNYLLARGPRTRLTSEQVRDQALAVSGLLSPKMYGPSVMPEQPDGIWQVVYSGDKWKTSSGEDKYRRALY
;
A
#
# COMPACT_ATOMS: atom_id res chain seq x y z
N MET A 1 24.24 -76.99 53.35
CA MET A 1 24.18 -76.19 52.06
C MET A 1 22.95 -75.29 51.94
N ASN A 2 21.82 -75.57 52.59
CA ASN A 2 20.59 -74.73 52.46
C ASN A 2 20.60 -73.38 53.19
N PHE A 3 21.48 -73.23 54.26
CA PHE A 3 21.53 -72.00 55.08
C PHE A 3 22.31 -70.85 54.41
N ILE A 4 23.21 -71.17 53.50
CA ILE A 4 24.02 -70.17 52.76
C ILE A 4 23.24 -69.61 51.60
N TYR A 5 22.41 -70.47 50.97
CA TYR A 5 21.57 -70.07 49.79
C TYR A 5 20.47 -69.07 50.18
N HIS A 6 19.93 -69.16 51.40
CA HIS A 6 18.91 -68.21 51.87
C HIS A 6 19.49 -66.83 52.21
N LYS A 7 20.68 -66.69 52.74
CA LYS A 7 21.33 -65.43 52.98
C LYS A 7 21.73 -64.71 51.73
N TRP A 8 22.13 -65.41 50.68
CA TRP A 8 22.46 -64.80 49.37
C TRP A 8 21.24 -64.19 48.68
N LYS A 9 20.07 -64.77 48.78
CA LYS A 9 18.83 -64.20 48.26
C LYS A 9 18.49 -62.87 48.91
N TYR A 10 18.66 -62.74 50.19
CA TYR A 10 18.45 -61.44 50.89
C TYR A 10 19.53 -60.40 50.59
N ILE A 11 20.75 -60.83 50.39
CA ILE A 11 21.84 -59.95 49.96
C ILE A 11 21.64 -59.44 48.53
N ILE A 12 21.23 -60.33 47.63
CA ILE A 12 20.91 -59.97 46.27
C ILE A 12 19.65 -59.07 46.22
N ALA A 13 18.63 -59.37 46.97
CA ALA A 13 17.40 -58.55 47.07
C ALA A 13 17.72 -57.17 47.71
N ALA A 14 18.54 -57.11 48.72
CA ALA A 14 19.00 -55.85 49.31
C ALA A 14 19.86 -55.05 48.34
N PHE A 15 20.75 -55.70 47.58
CA PHE A 15 21.58 -55.03 46.56
C PHE A 15 20.74 -54.52 45.38
N LEU A 16 19.74 -55.30 44.90
CA LEU A 16 18.80 -54.89 43.88
C LEU A 16 17.88 -53.75 44.33
N SER A 17 17.41 -53.80 45.61
CA SER A 17 16.62 -52.68 46.15
C SER A 17 17.46 -51.40 46.36
N THR A 18 18.74 -51.54 46.74
CA THR A 18 19.66 -50.39 46.84
C THR A 18 19.99 -49.83 45.47
N LEU A 19 20.17 -50.67 44.45
CA LEU A 19 20.36 -50.25 43.06
C LEU A 19 19.10 -49.56 42.50
N LEU A 20 17.90 -50.10 42.80
CA LEU A 20 16.63 -49.45 42.45
C LEU A 20 16.42 -48.14 43.20
N LEU A 21 16.80 -48.05 44.46
CA LEU A 21 16.79 -46.79 45.21
C LEU A 21 17.78 -45.76 44.67
N ILE A 22 19.02 -46.20 44.36
CA ILE A 22 20.05 -45.31 43.73
C ILE A 22 19.60 -44.88 42.32
N TRP A 23 19.01 -45.78 41.56
CA TRP A 23 18.41 -45.44 40.24
C TRP A 23 17.21 -44.52 40.39
N GLY A 24 16.33 -44.76 41.34
CA GLY A 24 15.17 -43.89 41.64
C GLY A 24 15.62 -42.53 42.14
N VAL A 25 16.61 -42.46 43.03
CA VAL A 25 17.18 -41.18 43.50
C VAL A 25 17.93 -40.45 42.40
N ASN A 26 18.65 -41.14 41.52
CA ASN A 26 19.27 -40.51 40.35
C ASN A 26 18.25 -40.02 39.33
N VAL A 27 17.21 -40.80 39.05
CA VAL A 27 16.09 -40.37 38.16
C VAL A 27 15.38 -39.16 38.76
N ILE A 28 15.07 -39.19 40.07
CA ILE A 28 14.44 -38.07 40.79
C ILE A 28 15.42 -36.87 40.91
N SER A 29 16.71 -37.06 41.07
CA SER A 29 17.71 -35.96 41.09
C SER A 29 17.92 -35.31 39.72
N ILE A 30 17.88 -36.11 38.63
CA ILE A 30 17.98 -35.58 37.27
C ILE A 30 16.67 -34.85 36.92
N GLU A 31 15.50 -35.40 37.30
CA GLU A 31 14.22 -34.71 37.13
C GLU A 31 14.12 -33.45 38.02
N ASN A 32 14.61 -33.45 39.25
CA ASN A 32 14.52 -32.28 40.12
C ASN A 32 15.44 -31.12 39.73
N LYS A 33 16.46 -31.32 38.91
CA LYS A 33 17.24 -30.21 38.34
C LYS A 33 16.45 -29.40 37.33
N HIS A 34 15.33 -29.93 36.82
CA HIS A 34 14.49 -29.29 35.80
C HIS A 34 13.06 -29.01 36.27
N LYS A 35 12.69 -29.26 37.52
CA LYS A 35 11.34 -29.05 38.05
C LYS A 35 11.25 -27.88 39.02
N TYR A 36 11.09 -26.68 38.48
CA TYR A 36 10.39 -25.65 39.22
C TYR A 36 9.21 -25.18 38.30
N ILE A 37 8.09 -25.94 38.38
CA ILE A 37 6.81 -25.47 37.82
C ILE A 37 6.07 -24.82 39.00
N PRO A 38 5.81 -23.51 38.99
CA PRO A 38 5.03 -22.88 40.06
C PRO A 38 3.68 -23.56 40.18
N ALA A 39 3.20 -23.75 41.41
CA ALA A 39 1.92 -24.44 41.72
C ALA A 39 0.73 -23.93 40.90
N PRO A 40 0.62 -22.61 40.55
CA PRO A 40 -0.46 -22.10 39.71
C PRO A 40 -0.46 -22.65 38.27
N LEU A 41 0.66 -23.18 37.78
CA LEU A 41 0.77 -23.73 36.43
C LEU A 41 0.45 -25.24 36.34
N LEU A 42 0.21 -25.90 37.46
CA LEU A 42 -0.18 -27.32 37.49
C LEU A 42 -1.59 -27.48 36.95
N GLY A 43 -1.75 -28.24 35.88
CA GLY A 43 -3.08 -28.55 35.26
C GLY A 43 -3.51 -27.62 34.10
N GLN A 44 -2.89 -26.45 33.90
CA GLN A 44 -3.23 -25.52 32.82
C GLN A 44 -2.43 -25.85 31.54
N GLU A 45 -3.08 -25.86 30.37
CA GLU A 45 -2.38 -25.94 29.08
C GLU A 45 -1.62 -24.62 28.82
N VAL A 46 -0.38 -24.72 28.33
CA VAL A 46 0.45 -23.55 28.02
C VAL A 46 0.07 -23.06 26.62
N ASP A 47 -0.33 -21.81 26.51
CA ASP A 47 -0.62 -21.19 25.23
C ASP A 47 0.66 -20.61 24.60
N PHE A 48 0.93 -21.01 23.36
CA PHE A 48 2.14 -20.57 22.67
C PHE A 48 2.20 -19.04 22.48
N ASN A 49 1.10 -18.42 22.09
CA ASN A 49 1.06 -17.00 21.79
C ASN A 49 1.07 -16.12 23.06
N GLN A 50 0.40 -16.58 24.13
CA GLN A 50 0.29 -15.81 25.37
C GLN A 50 1.49 -16.03 26.31
N ASP A 51 2.01 -17.27 26.37
CA ASP A 51 2.98 -17.66 27.40
C ASP A 51 4.39 -17.82 26.85
N ILE A 52 4.58 -18.28 25.62
CA ILE A 52 5.88 -18.68 25.06
C ILE A 52 6.44 -17.64 24.09
N ARG A 53 5.64 -17.18 23.12
CA ARG A 53 6.07 -16.20 22.10
C ARG A 53 6.65 -14.93 22.72
N PRO A 54 6.08 -14.34 23.80
CA PRO A 54 6.67 -13.18 24.45
C PRO A 54 8.06 -13.44 25.02
N ILE A 55 8.33 -14.66 25.54
CA ILE A 55 9.65 -15.06 26.02
C ILE A 55 10.63 -15.11 24.85
N PHE A 56 10.24 -15.78 23.76
CA PHE A 56 11.06 -15.86 22.56
C PHE A 56 11.38 -14.49 21.98
N ASN A 57 10.39 -13.64 21.81
CA ASN A 57 10.57 -12.29 21.27
C ASN A 57 11.49 -11.42 22.13
N LYS A 58 11.39 -11.53 23.45
CA LYS A 58 12.18 -10.72 24.39
C LYS A 58 13.61 -11.24 24.60
N LYS A 59 13.80 -12.56 24.58
CA LYS A 59 15.04 -13.19 25.07
C LYS A 59 15.84 -13.94 24.00
N CYS A 60 15.24 -14.33 22.87
CA CYS A 60 15.85 -15.30 21.95
C CYS A 60 15.97 -14.81 20.51
N ILE A 61 14.95 -14.11 20.01
CA ILE A 61 14.77 -13.85 18.59
C ILE A 61 15.83 -12.92 17.99
N ALA A 62 16.43 -12.04 18.78
CA ALA A 62 17.52 -11.17 18.34
C ALA A 62 18.75 -11.93 17.79
N CYS A 63 18.95 -13.16 18.26
CA CYS A 63 20.03 -14.03 17.80
C CYS A 63 19.54 -15.25 17.02
N HIS A 64 18.26 -15.62 17.17
CA HIS A 64 17.64 -16.82 16.60
C HIS A 64 16.33 -16.46 15.87
N GLY A 65 16.37 -15.43 15.02
CA GLY A 65 15.23 -14.92 14.27
C GLY A 65 15.51 -14.77 12.78
N GLY A 66 14.81 -13.85 12.12
CA GLY A 66 14.93 -13.62 10.67
C GLY A 66 16.23 -12.90 10.27
N VAL A 67 16.78 -12.05 11.17
CA VAL A 67 18.01 -11.27 10.89
C VAL A 67 19.26 -12.11 11.14
N LYS A 68 19.27 -12.86 12.23
CA LYS A 68 20.40 -13.68 12.68
C LYS A 68 19.91 -15.07 13.07
N GLN A 69 20.59 -16.09 12.59
CA GLN A 69 20.31 -17.51 12.87
C GLN A 69 21.54 -18.17 13.46
N SER A 70 21.89 -17.73 14.67
CA SER A 70 23.09 -18.23 15.37
C SER A 70 23.01 -19.74 15.57
N GLY A 71 24.03 -20.46 15.10
CA GLY A 71 24.10 -21.91 15.15
C GLY A 71 23.11 -22.62 14.21
N GLY A 72 22.63 -21.95 13.16
CA GLY A 72 21.63 -22.52 12.25
C GLY A 72 20.25 -22.75 12.89
N PHE A 73 19.94 -22.02 13.97
CA PHE A 73 18.67 -22.13 14.68
C PHE A 73 17.86 -20.84 14.55
N SER A 74 16.59 -20.96 14.14
CA SER A 74 15.62 -19.86 14.04
C SER A 74 14.30 -20.21 14.71
N LEU A 75 13.70 -19.23 15.38
CA LEU A 75 12.38 -19.30 16.01
C LEU A 75 11.30 -18.62 15.15
N LEU A 76 11.62 -18.23 13.93
CA LEU A 76 10.70 -17.53 13.04
C LEU A 76 9.63 -18.47 12.46
N PHE A 77 10.04 -19.69 12.11
CA PHE A 77 9.18 -20.73 11.58
C PHE A 77 9.25 -21.99 12.41
N GLU A 78 8.14 -22.70 12.55
CA GLU A 78 8.09 -23.95 13.31
C GLU A 78 9.07 -25.01 12.76
N GLU A 79 9.10 -25.15 11.43
CA GLU A 79 9.99 -26.09 10.76
C GLU A 79 11.48 -25.81 11.05
N ASP A 80 11.89 -24.55 11.10
CA ASP A 80 13.25 -24.14 11.42
C ASP A 80 13.55 -24.38 12.90
N ALA A 81 12.60 -24.08 13.78
CA ALA A 81 12.74 -24.23 15.23
C ALA A 81 12.85 -25.70 15.69
N LEU A 82 12.22 -26.63 14.95
CA LEU A 82 12.25 -28.06 15.21
C LEU A 82 13.33 -28.82 14.42
N SER A 83 14.06 -28.13 13.55
CA SER A 83 15.11 -28.73 12.72
C SER A 83 16.38 -29.08 13.54
N VAL A 84 17.29 -29.83 12.90
CA VAL A 84 18.64 -30.07 13.44
C VAL A 84 19.47 -28.82 13.17
N ASN A 85 20.12 -28.28 14.21
CA ASN A 85 20.96 -27.10 14.10
C ASN A 85 22.42 -27.47 13.66
N GLU A 86 23.27 -26.47 13.52
CA GLU A 86 24.68 -26.68 13.10
C GLU A 86 25.48 -27.55 14.06
N SER A 87 25.10 -27.67 15.32
CA SER A 87 25.77 -28.56 16.30
C SER A 87 25.41 -30.04 16.13
N GLY A 88 24.45 -30.35 15.21
CA GLY A 88 23.91 -31.70 15.03
C GLY A 88 22.81 -32.07 16.01
N GLU A 89 22.46 -31.17 16.94
CA GLU A 89 21.39 -31.36 17.92
C GLU A 89 20.12 -30.61 17.54
N ARG A 90 18.99 -30.94 18.18
CA ARG A 90 17.75 -30.18 18.05
C ARG A 90 17.58 -29.27 19.24
N ALA A 91 17.30 -28.00 18.95
CA ALA A 91 17.01 -27.03 19.99
C ALA A 91 15.73 -27.37 20.76
N ILE A 92 14.70 -27.81 20.05
CA ILE A 92 13.40 -28.19 20.59
C ILE A 92 13.03 -29.60 20.12
N VAL A 93 12.76 -30.51 21.06
CA VAL A 93 12.22 -31.85 20.75
C VAL A 93 10.88 -31.98 21.45
N PRO A 94 9.76 -31.96 20.71
CA PRO A 94 8.43 -32.06 21.29
C PRO A 94 8.28 -33.26 22.24
N GLY A 95 7.73 -33.01 23.43
CA GLY A 95 7.52 -34.02 24.48
C GLY A 95 8.80 -34.46 25.23
N SER A 96 9.99 -33.91 24.91
CA SER A 96 11.23 -34.38 25.54
C SER A 96 12.17 -33.23 25.95
N ILE A 97 12.09 -32.81 27.20
CA ILE A 97 12.99 -31.80 27.78
C ILE A 97 14.46 -32.27 27.82
N ARG A 98 14.71 -33.58 27.98
CA ARG A 98 16.08 -34.12 28.02
C ARG A 98 16.80 -34.05 26.66
N LYS A 99 16.05 -34.12 25.55
CA LYS A 99 16.59 -34.06 24.19
C LYS A 99 16.56 -32.67 23.62
N SER A 100 15.97 -31.70 24.34
CA SER A 100 15.84 -30.33 23.90
C SER A 100 17.04 -29.50 24.38
N GLU A 101 17.92 -29.17 23.45
CA GLU A 101 19.14 -28.39 23.77
C GLU A 101 18.79 -27.00 24.33
N LEU A 102 17.67 -26.41 23.97
CA LEU A 102 17.16 -25.16 24.52
C LEU A 102 17.10 -25.22 26.05
N ILE A 103 16.55 -26.31 26.63
CA ILE A 103 16.45 -26.48 28.10
C ILE A 103 17.83 -26.60 28.75
N ASN A 104 18.76 -27.30 28.10
CA ASN A 104 20.12 -27.43 28.59
C ASN A 104 20.84 -26.04 28.63
N ARG A 105 20.67 -25.27 27.57
CA ARG A 105 21.30 -23.95 27.41
C ARG A 105 20.74 -22.90 28.36
N ILE A 106 19.43 -22.80 28.54
CA ILE A 106 18.82 -21.79 29.44
C ILE A 106 19.06 -22.10 30.92
N ASN A 107 19.37 -23.35 31.27
CA ASN A 107 19.70 -23.77 32.64
C ASN A 107 21.20 -23.89 32.88
N HIS A 108 22.05 -23.60 31.88
CA HIS A 108 23.49 -23.84 32.05
C HIS A 108 24.10 -22.90 33.06
N THR A 109 24.94 -23.45 33.99
CA THR A 109 25.56 -22.70 35.08
C THR A 109 26.75 -21.87 34.62
N ASN A 110 27.49 -22.34 33.59
CA ASN A 110 28.57 -21.56 32.97
C ASN A 110 27.99 -20.52 32.01
N PRO A 111 28.24 -19.21 32.23
CA PRO A 111 27.76 -18.13 31.37
C PRO A 111 28.16 -18.26 29.89
N GLU A 112 29.32 -18.88 29.59
CA GLU A 112 29.79 -19.07 28.20
C GLU A 112 28.88 -20.01 27.37
N PHE A 113 28.18 -20.92 28.03
CA PHE A 113 27.27 -21.88 27.39
C PHE A 113 25.81 -21.60 27.64
N ARG A 114 25.52 -20.66 28.54
CA ARG A 114 24.14 -20.29 28.88
C ARG A 114 23.53 -19.39 27.82
N MET A 115 22.25 -19.60 27.52
CA MET A 115 21.41 -18.70 26.69
C MET A 115 20.40 -17.97 27.60
N PRO A 116 20.13 -16.68 27.29
CA PRO A 116 20.79 -15.84 26.28
C PRO A 116 22.28 -15.64 26.66
N SER A 117 23.13 -15.55 25.61
CA SER A 117 24.59 -15.26 25.81
C SER A 117 24.81 -13.79 26.18
N GLU A 118 23.89 -12.93 25.81
CA GLU A 118 23.89 -11.50 26.12
C GLU A 118 22.60 -11.13 26.84
N GLY A 119 22.64 -10.16 27.74
CA GLY A 119 21.49 -9.69 28.52
C GLY A 119 21.15 -10.55 29.76
N GLU A 120 19.97 -10.29 30.32
CA GLU A 120 19.52 -10.95 31.55
C GLU A 120 19.09 -12.40 31.29
N PRO A 121 19.49 -13.34 32.14
CA PRO A 121 19.02 -14.73 32.08
C PRO A 121 17.48 -14.81 32.16
N LEU A 122 16.93 -15.94 31.74
CA LEU A 122 15.52 -16.24 31.98
C LEU A 122 15.25 -16.40 33.47
N ASP A 123 14.12 -15.89 33.91
CA ASP A 123 13.67 -16.11 35.28
C ASP A 123 13.07 -17.53 35.46
N LYS A 124 12.80 -17.89 36.73
CA LYS A 124 12.29 -19.23 37.07
C LYS A 124 10.91 -19.52 36.46
N LYS A 125 10.10 -18.49 36.26
CA LYS A 125 8.75 -18.62 35.67
C LYS A 125 8.86 -18.83 34.15
N GLU A 126 9.70 -18.08 33.46
CA GLU A 126 9.98 -18.23 32.03
C GLU A 126 10.55 -19.65 31.74
N ILE A 127 11.51 -20.13 32.53
CA ILE A 127 12.05 -21.49 32.39
C ILE A 127 10.99 -22.54 32.63
N ALA A 128 10.14 -22.37 33.65
CA ALA A 128 9.05 -23.29 33.93
C ALA A 128 8.01 -23.37 32.83
N LEU A 129 7.65 -22.22 32.21
CA LEU A 129 6.74 -22.15 31.07
C LEU A 129 7.29 -22.90 29.85
N LEU A 130 8.55 -22.63 29.47
CA LEU A 130 9.21 -23.31 28.35
C LEU A 130 9.31 -24.80 28.57
N THR A 131 9.69 -25.21 29.79
CA THR A 131 9.81 -26.62 30.18
C THR A 131 8.45 -27.33 30.06
N LYS A 132 7.40 -26.69 30.58
CA LYS A 132 6.04 -27.24 30.54
C LYS A 132 5.52 -27.33 29.10
N TRP A 133 5.73 -26.28 28.30
CA TRP A 133 5.35 -26.25 26.89
C TRP A 133 5.98 -27.39 26.09
N ILE A 134 7.30 -27.61 26.25
CA ILE A 134 8.01 -28.70 25.58
C ILE A 134 7.44 -30.06 26.02
N ASN A 135 7.18 -30.26 27.33
CA ASN A 135 6.59 -31.49 27.84
C ASN A 135 5.18 -31.75 27.31
N GLN A 136 4.41 -30.69 27.06
CA GLN A 136 3.08 -30.76 26.45
C GLN A 136 3.12 -30.97 24.92
N GLY A 137 4.29 -31.21 24.35
CA GLY A 137 4.47 -31.50 22.92
C GLY A 137 4.91 -30.30 22.09
N ALA A 138 5.37 -29.21 22.72
CA ALA A 138 5.86 -28.00 22.05
C ALA A 138 4.89 -27.51 20.95
N LYS A 139 3.60 -27.50 21.25
CA LYS A 139 2.57 -27.11 20.30
C LYS A 139 2.79 -25.67 19.85
N TRP A 140 3.13 -25.52 18.58
CA TRP A 140 3.26 -24.22 17.93
C TRP A 140 1.86 -23.71 17.54
N LYS A 141 1.65 -22.41 17.60
CA LYS A 141 0.45 -21.76 17.11
C LYS A 141 0.83 -20.56 16.25
N ASP A 142 0.18 -20.41 15.11
CA ASP A 142 0.30 -19.19 14.33
C ASP A 142 -0.17 -17.98 15.16
N HIS A 143 0.37 -16.83 14.87
CA HIS A 143 -0.06 -15.60 15.54
C HIS A 143 -1.52 -15.30 15.18
N TRP A 144 -2.29 -14.75 16.12
CA TRP A 144 -3.72 -14.49 15.94
C TRP A 144 -4.02 -13.70 14.66
N ALA A 145 -3.13 -12.76 14.30
CA ALA A 145 -3.27 -11.91 13.13
C ALA A 145 -3.25 -12.69 11.81
N TYR A 146 -2.55 -13.86 11.76
CA TYR A 146 -2.40 -14.67 10.55
C TYR A 146 -3.37 -15.84 10.47
N ILE A 147 -4.27 -15.94 11.44
CA ILE A 147 -5.40 -16.88 11.42
C ILE A 147 -6.62 -16.14 10.86
N PRO A 148 -7.31 -16.65 9.83
CA PRO A 148 -8.54 -16.04 9.34
C PRO A 148 -9.53 -15.74 10.47
N PRO A 149 -10.31 -14.64 10.41
CA PRO A 149 -11.31 -14.32 11.42
C PRO A 149 -12.24 -15.51 11.68
N GLN A 150 -12.45 -15.82 12.95
CA GLN A 150 -13.28 -16.95 13.35
C GLN A 150 -14.68 -16.48 13.77
N PRO A 151 -15.75 -17.23 13.43
CA PRO A 151 -17.09 -16.93 13.90
C PRO A 151 -17.12 -16.83 15.42
N GLN A 152 -17.63 -15.72 15.94
CA GLN A 152 -17.72 -15.46 17.37
C GLN A 152 -19.17 -15.50 17.81
N GLN A 153 -19.43 -16.13 18.95
CA GLN A 153 -20.76 -16.11 19.56
C GLN A 153 -20.97 -14.76 20.25
N VAL A 154 -22.02 -14.04 19.87
CA VAL A 154 -22.43 -12.82 20.57
C VAL A 154 -22.82 -13.20 22.01
N PRO A 155 -22.27 -12.51 23.03
CA PRO A 155 -22.62 -12.79 24.42
C PRO A 155 -24.13 -12.70 24.69
N ASP A 156 -24.69 -13.71 25.35
CA ASP A 156 -26.11 -13.73 25.74
C ASP A 156 -26.32 -12.89 27.02
N ILE A 157 -26.33 -11.56 26.85
CA ILE A 157 -26.49 -10.59 27.91
C ILE A 157 -27.63 -9.66 27.58
N SER A 158 -28.52 -9.41 28.55
CA SER A 158 -29.60 -8.45 28.47
C SER A 158 -29.41 -7.40 29.53
N ASP A 159 -29.26 -6.15 29.15
CA ASP A 159 -29.13 -4.99 30.02
C ASP A 159 -29.76 -3.78 29.31
N PRO A 160 -30.48 -2.87 30.03
CA PRO A 160 -31.08 -1.68 29.41
C PRO A 160 -30.08 -0.74 28.73
N TRP A 161 -28.81 -0.80 29.08
CA TRP A 161 -27.74 -0.02 28.45
C TRP A 161 -27.43 -0.49 27.02
N ILE A 162 -27.66 -1.76 26.69
CA ILE A 162 -27.27 -2.37 25.41
C ILE A 162 -28.22 -1.90 24.30
N HIS A 163 -27.67 -1.32 23.23
CA HIS A 163 -28.40 -0.94 22.02
C HIS A 163 -28.22 -1.94 20.89
N ASN A 164 -27.02 -2.51 20.73
CA ASN A 164 -26.73 -3.50 19.69
C ASN A 164 -25.69 -4.53 20.15
N ASP A 165 -25.30 -5.44 19.25
CA ASP A 165 -24.41 -6.55 19.60
C ASP A 165 -22.98 -6.11 19.96
N ILE A 166 -22.50 -4.98 19.46
CA ILE A 166 -21.20 -4.40 19.88
C ILE A 166 -21.19 -4.21 21.40
N ASP A 167 -22.27 -3.64 21.92
CA ASP A 167 -22.40 -3.36 23.33
C ASP A 167 -22.36 -4.61 24.22
N LYS A 168 -22.84 -5.73 23.70
CA LYS A 168 -22.80 -7.00 24.43
C LYS A 168 -21.35 -7.47 24.66
N PHE A 169 -20.47 -7.35 23.65
CA PHE A 169 -19.06 -7.66 23.81
C PHE A 169 -18.37 -6.71 24.81
N ILE A 170 -18.64 -5.41 24.69
CA ILE A 170 -18.07 -4.41 25.59
C ILE A 170 -18.56 -4.64 27.03
N PHE A 171 -19.87 -4.81 27.21
CA PHE A 171 -20.47 -5.04 28.51
C PHE A 171 -19.98 -6.33 29.19
N ALA A 172 -19.82 -7.43 28.42
CA ALA A 172 -19.23 -8.67 28.90
C ALA A 172 -17.84 -8.46 29.50
N LYS A 173 -17.00 -7.69 28.81
CA LYS A 173 -15.64 -7.38 29.27
C LYS A 173 -15.67 -6.44 30.48
N LEU A 174 -16.47 -5.39 30.48
CA LEU A 174 -16.62 -4.50 31.63
C LEU A 174 -17.07 -5.26 32.88
N ASN A 175 -18.04 -6.16 32.74
CA ASN A 175 -18.49 -7.01 33.85
C ASN A 175 -17.37 -7.90 34.41
N LYS A 176 -16.54 -8.47 33.55
CA LYS A 176 -15.39 -9.27 33.96
C LYS A 176 -14.39 -8.44 34.77
N GLU A 177 -14.19 -7.18 34.38
CA GLU A 177 -13.32 -6.23 35.09
C GLU A 177 -14.01 -5.48 36.23
N LYS A 178 -15.30 -5.79 36.49
CA LYS A 178 -16.15 -5.16 37.53
C LYS A 178 -16.31 -3.66 37.34
N LEU A 179 -16.36 -3.21 36.11
CA LEU A 179 -16.61 -1.83 35.73
C LEU A 179 -18.03 -1.67 35.18
N LEU A 180 -18.55 -0.48 35.31
CA LEU A 180 -19.83 -0.09 34.72
C LEU A 180 -19.58 0.90 33.58
N PRO A 181 -20.33 0.82 32.47
CA PRO A 181 -20.26 1.82 31.43
C PRO A 181 -20.85 3.16 31.90
N ASN A 182 -20.37 4.24 31.34
CA ASN A 182 -20.93 5.56 31.56
C ASN A 182 -22.38 5.67 31.00
N PRO A 183 -23.21 6.55 31.56
CA PRO A 183 -24.52 6.85 31.00
C PRO A 183 -24.40 7.50 29.62
N LYS A 184 -25.50 7.52 28.88
CA LYS A 184 -25.60 8.21 27.58
C LYS A 184 -25.26 9.70 27.74
N SER A 185 -24.54 10.25 26.76
CA SER A 185 -24.21 11.67 26.68
C SER A 185 -25.46 12.53 26.48
N ASP A 186 -25.38 13.81 26.84
CA ASP A 186 -26.44 14.77 26.52
C ASP A 186 -26.59 14.95 25.00
N ARG A 187 -27.76 15.42 24.57
CA ARG A 187 -28.13 15.54 23.16
C ARG A 187 -27.24 16.51 22.39
N TYR A 188 -26.79 17.61 22.97
CA TYR A 188 -25.91 18.58 22.32
C TYR A 188 -24.54 18.00 22.05
N THR A 189 -23.96 17.38 23.05
CA THR A 189 -22.64 16.70 22.92
C THR A 189 -22.69 15.57 21.89
N LEU A 190 -23.78 14.78 21.90
CA LEU A 190 -23.95 13.67 21.00
C LEU A 190 -24.10 14.11 19.54
N LEU A 191 -24.95 15.13 19.29
CA LEU A 191 -25.10 15.70 17.93
C LEU A 191 -23.79 16.27 17.42
N ARG A 192 -23.08 17.08 18.23
CA ARG A 192 -21.79 17.65 17.85
C ARG A 192 -20.76 16.54 17.52
N ARG A 193 -20.68 15.49 18.34
CA ARG A 193 -19.77 14.37 18.14
C ARG A 193 -20.02 13.70 16.80
N VAL A 194 -21.25 13.25 16.56
CA VAL A 194 -21.60 12.50 15.37
C VAL A 194 -21.49 13.33 14.09
N SER A 195 -21.79 14.63 14.12
CA SER A 195 -21.62 15.53 12.98
C SER A 195 -20.14 15.67 12.60
N LEU A 196 -19.27 15.94 13.57
CA LEU A 196 -17.83 16.04 13.33
C LEU A 196 -17.21 14.72 12.89
N ASP A 197 -17.64 13.60 13.45
CA ASP A 197 -17.09 12.28 13.11
C ASP A 197 -17.51 11.84 11.72
N LEU A 198 -18.76 12.04 11.31
CA LEU A 198 -19.27 11.59 10.01
C LEU A 198 -19.04 12.57 8.86
N THR A 199 -19.03 13.88 9.12
CA THR A 199 -18.92 14.91 8.06
C THR A 199 -17.71 15.83 8.20
N GLY A 200 -17.01 15.80 9.34
CA GLY A 200 -15.93 16.73 9.67
C GLY A 200 -16.37 18.17 9.93
N LEU A 201 -17.67 18.43 9.99
CA LEU A 201 -18.26 19.75 10.21
C LEU A 201 -19.14 19.77 11.48
N PRO A 202 -19.23 20.91 12.18
CA PRO A 202 -20.18 21.05 13.27
C PRO A 202 -21.62 21.07 12.72
N PRO A 203 -22.64 20.71 13.54
CA PRO A 203 -24.02 20.81 13.12
C PRO A 203 -24.41 22.29 12.92
N THR A 204 -25.35 22.53 12.00
CA THR A 204 -25.98 23.84 11.83
C THR A 204 -27.00 24.14 12.93
N LEU A 205 -27.46 25.39 13.04
CA LEU A 205 -28.50 25.77 14.01
C LEU A 205 -29.81 25.04 13.71
N GLU A 206 -30.17 24.91 12.45
CA GLU A 206 -31.36 24.20 11.97
C GLU A 206 -31.33 22.71 12.34
N GLU A 207 -30.20 22.04 12.15
CA GLU A 207 -30.01 20.64 12.54
C GLU A 207 -30.10 20.47 14.07
N MET A 208 -29.54 21.42 14.83
CA MET A 208 -29.66 21.45 16.29
C MET A 208 -31.11 21.59 16.73
N GLU A 209 -31.84 22.56 16.20
CA GLU A 209 -33.24 22.79 16.52
C GLU A 209 -34.12 21.59 16.17
N ALA A 210 -33.91 21.02 14.98
CA ALA A 210 -34.63 19.84 14.51
C ALA A 210 -34.38 18.61 15.41
N PHE A 211 -33.12 18.32 15.75
CA PHE A 211 -32.79 17.18 16.61
C PHE A 211 -33.30 17.37 18.03
N LEU A 212 -33.14 18.56 18.64
CA LEU A 212 -33.54 18.83 20.01
C LEU A 212 -35.08 18.88 20.17
N GLY A 213 -35.78 19.23 19.10
CA GLY A 213 -37.27 19.25 19.09
C GLY A 213 -37.91 17.91 18.75
N ASP A 214 -37.15 16.89 18.32
CA ASP A 214 -37.65 15.54 18.02
C ASP A 214 -37.51 14.61 19.24
N ASP A 215 -38.60 14.35 19.92
CA ASP A 215 -38.67 13.48 21.11
C ASP A 215 -38.88 12.00 20.76
N SER A 216 -38.86 11.62 19.47
CA SER A 216 -39.02 10.22 19.07
C SER A 216 -37.78 9.38 19.38
N ASP A 217 -37.98 8.09 19.63
CA ASP A 217 -36.89 7.11 19.84
C ASP A 217 -35.94 7.04 18.64
N LEU A 218 -36.42 7.43 17.46
CA LEU A 218 -35.64 7.42 16.19
C LEU A 218 -34.91 8.75 15.93
N ALA A 219 -35.02 9.76 16.81
CA ALA A 219 -34.42 11.07 16.57
C ALA A 219 -32.93 11.03 16.24
N PHE A 220 -32.14 10.23 16.97
CA PHE A 220 -30.72 10.12 16.73
C PHE A 220 -30.41 9.33 15.43
N GLU A 221 -31.18 8.28 15.14
CA GLU A 221 -31.00 7.52 13.89
C GLU A 221 -31.27 8.39 12.64
N LYS A 222 -32.31 9.25 12.68
CA LYS A 222 -32.59 10.21 11.60
C LYS A 222 -31.43 11.17 11.36
N VAL A 223 -30.77 11.64 12.42
CA VAL A 223 -29.56 12.47 12.32
C VAL A 223 -28.44 11.68 11.65
N VAL A 224 -28.18 10.46 12.10
CA VAL A 224 -27.13 9.60 11.53
C VAL A 224 -27.38 9.35 10.03
N ASP A 225 -28.61 9.02 9.64
CA ASP A 225 -28.98 8.78 8.23
C ASP A 225 -28.79 10.04 7.37
N SER A 226 -29.15 11.21 7.91
CA SER A 226 -28.94 12.50 7.22
C SER A 226 -27.44 12.78 7.01
N LEU A 227 -26.61 12.57 8.03
CA LEU A 227 -25.16 12.79 7.96
C LEU A 227 -24.47 11.82 6.99
N LEU A 228 -24.88 10.55 6.97
CA LEU A 228 -24.39 9.55 6.04
C LEU A 228 -24.79 9.84 4.57
N ALA A 229 -25.89 10.55 4.36
CA ALA A 229 -26.34 10.99 3.05
C ALA A 229 -25.73 12.35 2.61
N SER A 230 -25.10 13.07 3.53
CA SER A 230 -24.49 14.38 3.26
C SER A 230 -23.30 14.27 2.31
N PRO A 231 -23.15 15.15 1.31
CA PRO A 231 -21.94 15.21 0.47
C PRO A 231 -20.64 15.43 1.27
N ALA A 232 -20.71 16.10 2.41
CA ALA A 232 -19.59 16.32 3.33
C ALA A 232 -19.05 15.00 3.95
N PHE A 233 -19.84 13.91 3.92
CA PHE A 233 -19.39 12.57 4.31
C PHE A 233 -18.20 12.11 3.46
N GLY A 234 -18.32 12.21 2.12
CA GLY A 234 -17.23 11.83 1.23
C GLY A 234 -15.97 12.65 1.44
N GLU A 235 -16.11 13.96 1.71
CA GLU A 235 -14.96 14.83 2.00
C GLU A 235 -14.24 14.40 3.30
N ARG A 236 -14.99 14.08 4.37
CA ARG A 236 -14.42 13.64 5.65
C ARG A 236 -13.62 12.33 5.51
N TRP A 237 -14.20 11.36 4.81
CA TRP A 237 -13.57 10.03 4.70
C TRP A 237 -12.50 9.96 3.61
N ALA A 238 -12.61 10.79 2.56
CA ALA A 238 -11.53 11.00 1.61
C ALA A 238 -10.29 11.60 2.28
N ALA A 239 -10.44 12.55 3.22
CA ALA A 239 -9.32 13.13 3.95
C ALA A 239 -8.54 12.05 4.72
N MET A 240 -9.24 11.16 5.45
CA MET A 240 -8.61 10.03 6.14
C MET A 240 -7.85 9.12 5.17
N TRP A 241 -8.46 8.80 4.01
CA TRP A 241 -7.83 7.90 3.06
C TRP A 241 -6.66 8.52 2.31
N MET A 242 -6.68 9.84 2.08
CA MET A 242 -5.56 10.55 1.46
C MET A 242 -4.28 10.49 2.29
N ASP A 243 -4.37 10.53 3.62
CA ASP A 243 -3.22 10.35 4.50
C ASP A 243 -2.58 8.97 4.28
N MET A 244 -3.37 7.91 4.19
CA MET A 244 -2.90 6.56 3.90
C MET A 244 -2.37 6.42 2.47
N ALA A 245 -2.96 7.15 1.51
CA ALA A 245 -2.49 7.21 0.14
C ALA A 245 -1.24 8.08 -0.05
N ARG A 246 -0.76 8.76 0.98
CA ARG A 246 0.37 9.71 0.93
C ARG A 246 0.15 10.84 -0.09
N TYR A 247 -1.12 11.28 -0.23
CA TYR A 247 -1.50 12.30 -1.19
C TYR A 247 -0.76 13.62 -0.95
N ALA A 248 -0.22 14.17 -2.03
CA ALA A 248 0.33 15.53 -2.04
C ALA A 248 0.15 16.17 -3.43
N ASP A 249 -0.05 17.49 -3.45
CA ASP A 249 -0.10 18.28 -4.68
C ASP A 249 1.31 18.66 -5.19
N SER A 250 2.34 18.01 -4.67
CA SER A 250 3.74 18.17 -5.05
C SER A 250 4.43 16.81 -5.18
N LYS A 251 5.62 16.80 -5.82
CA LYS A 251 6.34 15.57 -6.19
C LYS A 251 7.25 15.02 -5.09
N GLY A 252 7.54 15.81 -4.07
CA GLY A 252 8.52 15.47 -3.04
C GLY A 252 9.97 15.74 -3.48
N TYR A 253 10.93 15.20 -2.76
CA TYR A 253 12.35 15.46 -2.86
C TYR A 253 12.70 16.95 -2.71
N GLU A 254 13.93 17.37 -3.06
CA GLU A 254 14.39 18.75 -2.82
C GLU A 254 13.69 19.77 -3.70
N ALA A 255 13.43 19.43 -4.96
CA ALA A 255 12.79 20.35 -5.90
C ALA A 255 11.29 20.54 -5.61
N ASP A 256 10.65 19.54 -5.10
CA ASP A 256 9.24 19.48 -4.66
C ASP A 256 8.28 20.28 -5.57
N ARG A 257 8.38 20.04 -6.87
CA ARG A 257 7.58 20.78 -7.86
C ARG A 257 6.10 20.39 -7.77
N PRO A 258 5.19 21.31 -8.09
CA PRO A 258 3.77 21.02 -8.14
C PRO A 258 3.44 19.85 -9.08
N ARG A 259 2.47 19.02 -8.69
CA ARG A 259 1.87 17.96 -9.50
C ARG A 259 0.36 18.12 -9.57
N SER A 260 -0.25 17.57 -10.61
CA SER A 260 -1.69 17.53 -10.76
C SER A 260 -2.20 16.11 -10.52
N ILE A 261 -2.71 15.84 -9.32
CA ILE A 261 -3.28 14.53 -8.93
C ILE A 261 -4.63 14.68 -8.25
N TRP A 262 -5.20 15.90 -8.23
CA TRP A 262 -6.42 16.23 -7.52
C TRP A 262 -7.66 15.44 -7.97
N LYS A 263 -7.70 14.91 -9.20
CA LYS A 263 -8.78 14.02 -9.65
C LYS A 263 -8.87 12.74 -8.81
N TYR A 264 -7.77 12.26 -8.27
CA TYR A 264 -7.80 11.13 -7.34
C TYR A 264 -8.51 11.48 -6.02
N ARG A 265 -8.26 12.67 -5.46
CA ARG A 265 -9.02 13.17 -4.31
C ARG A 265 -10.51 13.25 -4.62
N ASP A 266 -10.87 13.81 -5.77
CA ASP A 266 -12.26 13.96 -6.19
C ASP A 266 -12.93 12.58 -6.40
N TRP A 267 -12.20 11.61 -6.96
CA TRP A 267 -12.64 10.23 -7.05
C TRP A 267 -12.90 9.61 -5.66
N LEU A 268 -12.03 9.83 -4.69
CA LEU A 268 -12.21 9.34 -3.31
C LEU A 268 -13.49 9.91 -2.69
N ILE A 269 -13.74 11.21 -2.84
CA ILE A 269 -14.95 11.86 -2.33
C ILE A 269 -16.20 11.20 -2.92
N THR A 270 -16.20 10.99 -4.23
CA THR A 270 -17.29 10.34 -4.95
C THR A 270 -17.48 8.89 -4.50
N ALA A 271 -16.41 8.11 -4.44
CA ALA A 271 -16.46 6.70 -4.03
C ALA A 271 -17.05 6.50 -2.62
N PHE A 272 -16.70 7.36 -1.66
CA PHE A 272 -17.29 7.33 -0.32
C PHE A 272 -18.74 7.79 -0.32
N ASN A 273 -19.11 8.85 -1.07
CA ASN A 273 -20.47 9.34 -1.15
C ASN A 273 -21.41 8.31 -1.79
N ASP A 274 -20.96 7.66 -2.85
CA ASP A 274 -21.69 6.62 -3.56
C ASP A 274 -21.67 5.27 -2.82
N ASN A 275 -20.95 5.22 -1.68
CA ASN A 275 -20.80 4.02 -0.86
C ASN A 275 -20.28 2.82 -1.68
N LEU A 276 -19.26 3.06 -2.50
CA LEU A 276 -18.63 2.00 -3.29
C LEU A 276 -18.19 0.86 -2.37
N PRO A 277 -18.60 -0.40 -2.62
CA PRO A 277 -18.18 -1.53 -1.79
C PRO A 277 -16.66 -1.58 -1.64
N PHE A 278 -16.19 -1.76 -0.42
CA PHE A 278 -14.77 -1.53 -0.09
C PHE A 278 -13.82 -2.54 -0.77
N ASP A 279 -14.29 -3.74 -1.09
CA ASP A 279 -13.57 -4.71 -1.93
C ASP A 279 -13.35 -4.17 -3.35
N GLN A 280 -14.36 -3.53 -3.95
CA GLN A 280 -14.24 -2.87 -5.24
C GLN A 280 -13.36 -1.61 -5.15
N PHE A 281 -13.49 -0.85 -4.07
CA PHE A 281 -12.66 0.31 -3.79
C PHE A 281 -11.16 -0.06 -3.73
N ILE A 282 -10.80 -1.16 -3.07
CA ILE A 282 -9.43 -1.70 -3.06
C ILE A 282 -9.02 -2.14 -4.47
N THR A 283 -9.88 -2.90 -5.15
CA THR A 283 -9.59 -3.47 -6.47
C THR A 283 -9.32 -2.37 -7.50
N MET A 284 -10.14 -1.32 -7.54
CA MET A 284 -9.94 -0.20 -8.46
C MET A 284 -8.64 0.55 -8.21
N GLN A 285 -8.25 0.74 -6.96
CA GLN A 285 -7.01 1.45 -6.61
C GLN A 285 -5.75 0.64 -6.93
N LEU A 286 -5.80 -0.66 -6.80
CA LEU A 286 -4.65 -1.53 -7.09
C LEU A 286 -4.54 -1.87 -8.58
N ALA A 287 -5.66 -2.07 -9.26
CA ALA A 287 -5.73 -2.71 -10.57
C ALA A 287 -6.86 -2.20 -11.47
N GLY A 288 -7.29 -0.95 -11.30
CA GLY A 288 -8.36 -0.35 -12.10
C GLY A 288 -8.09 -0.40 -13.61
N ASP A 289 -6.84 -0.23 -14.02
CA ASP A 289 -6.38 -0.32 -15.41
C ASP A 289 -6.41 -1.74 -15.99
N LEU A 290 -6.40 -2.77 -15.14
CA LEU A 290 -6.42 -4.19 -15.52
C LEU A 290 -7.85 -4.76 -15.62
N LEU A 291 -8.85 -3.99 -15.23
CA LEU A 291 -10.26 -4.37 -15.38
C LEU A 291 -10.66 -4.40 -16.85
N PRO A 292 -11.65 -5.22 -17.24
CA PRO A 292 -12.13 -5.26 -18.61
C PRO A 292 -12.69 -3.90 -19.06
N ASN A 293 -12.13 -3.31 -20.11
CA ASN A 293 -12.54 -2.00 -20.64
C ASN A 293 -12.63 -0.91 -19.57
N PRO A 294 -11.51 -0.59 -18.87
CA PRO A 294 -11.52 0.28 -17.71
C PRO A 294 -12.11 1.66 -18.03
N SER A 295 -13.01 2.12 -17.17
CA SER A 295 -13.54 3.46 -17.19
C SER A 295 -12.50 4.51 -16.76
N GLU A 296 -12.79 5.79 -17.04
CA GLU A 296 -11.96 6.90 -16.54
C GLU A 296 -11.78 6.86 -15.03
N GLU A 297 -12.86 6.61 -14.30
CA GLU A 297 -12.85 6.51 -12.83
C GLU A 297 -11.98 5.37 -12.33
N GLN A 298 -12.01 4.20 -12.99
CA GLN A 298 -11.16 3.07 -12.67
C GLN A 298 -9.68 3.36 -12.93
N LEU A 299 -9.37 4.12 -13.98
CA LEU A 299 -8.01 4.58 -14.24
C LEU A 299 -7.54 5.59 -13.18
N ILE A 300 -8.37 6.59 -12.84
CA ILE A 300 -8.06 7.60 -11.82
C ILE A 300 -7.84 6.95 -10.45
N ALA A 301 -8.62 5.93 -10.09
CA ALA A 301 -8.46 5.20 -8.84
C ALA A 301 -7.04 4.66 -8.64
N THR A 302 -6.38 4.24 -9.72
CA THR A 302 -5.02 3.70 -9.67
C THR A 302 -3.96 4.72 -9.25
N ALA A 303 -4.31 6.01 -9.20
CA ALA A 303 -3.43 7.05 -8.69
C ALA A 303 -3.07 6.87 -7.21
N PHE A 304 -3.74 5.99 -6.47
CA PHE A 304 -3.32 5.53 -5.15
C PHE A 304 -1.83 5.16 -5.11
N HIS A 305 -1.37 4.38 -6.08
CA HIS A 305 0.03 3.98 -6.21
C HIS A 305 0.89 4.92 -7.08
N ARG A 306 0.33 6.05 -7.49
CA ARG A 306 1.08 7.12 -8.17
C ARG A 306 1.29 8.35 -7.27
N ASN A 307 0.84 8.28 -6.00
CA ASN A 307 1.21 9.24 -4.96
C ASN A 307 2.66 9.06 -4.45
N THR A 308 3.41 8.11 -4.99
CA THR A 308 4.85 7.98 -4.75
C THR A 308 5.59 9.26 -5.14
N MET A 309 6.67 9.59 -4.44
CA MET A 309 7.52 10.72 -4.83
C MET A 309 8.12 10.48 -6.22
N ASN A 310 8.35 11.57 -6.97
CA ASN A 310 9.00 11.56 -8.27
C ASN A 310 10.17 12.55 -8.27
N ASN A 311 11.33 12.11 -8.78
CA ASN A 311 12.54 12.90 -8.73
C ASN A 311 12.73 13.70 -10.03
N ASP A 312 12.66 15.02 -9.93
CA ASP A 312 12.90 15.97 -11.04
C ASP A 312 14.33 16.50 -11.08
N GLU A 313 15.24 15.98 -10.27
CA GLU A 313 16.57 16.52 -10.13
C GLU A 313 17.55 15.96 -11.16
N GLY A 314 18.54 16.77 -11.52
CA GLY A 314 19.55 16.39 -12.50
C GLY A 314 20.65 15.51 -11.90
N GLY A 315 21.14 14.53 -12.66
CA GLY A 315 22.27 13.69 -12.27
C GLY A 315 21.90 12.44 -11.47
N THR A 316 20.62 12.14 -11.37
CA THR A 316 20.08 10.95 -10.69
C THR A 316 19.89 9.78 -11.67
N ASP A 317 19.75 8.56 -11.16
CA ASP A 317 19.43 7.38 -11.95
C ASP A 317 17.92 7.12 -11.89
N ASN A 318 17.23 7.21 -13.03
CA ASN A 318 15.79 6.98 -13.09
C ASN A 318 15.36 5.59 -12.61
N GLU A 319 16.20 4.56 -12.82
CA GLU A 319 15.89 3.21 -12.36
C GLU A 319 16.00 3.06 -10.84
N GLU A 320 16.92 3.79 -10.20
CA GLU A 320 17.00 3.87 -8.75
C GLU A 320 15.69 4.39 -8.15
N TYR A 321 15.24 5.55 -8.62
CA TYR A 321 14.03 6.18 -8.07
C TYR A 321 12.75 5.47 -8.48
N ARG A 322 12.70 4.83 -9.64
CA ARG A 322 11.63 3.91 -9.99
C ARG A 322 11.58 2.73 -9.01
N THR A 323 12.73 2.19 -8.65
CA THR A 323 12.82 1.11 -7.65
C THR A 323 12.38 1.58 -6.27
N VAL A 324 12.75 2.78 -5.86
CA VAL A 324 12.24 3.40 -4.61
C VAL A 324 10.72 3.51 -4.63
N ALA A 325 10.13 3.92 -5.76
CA ALA A 325 8.67 3.96 -5.91
C ALA A 325 8.02 2.57 -5.82
N LEU A 326 8.65 1.52 -6.36
CA LEU A 326 8.16 0.14 -6.21
C LEU A 326 8.20 -0.34 -4.75
N ILE A 327 9.28 -0.04 -4.04
CA ILE A 327 9.44 -0.35 -2.61
C ILE A 327 8.34 0.35 -1.80
N ASP A 328 8.10 1.62 -2.07
CA ASP A 328 7.04 2.41 -1.43
C ASP A 328 5.64 1.80 -1.69
N ARG A 329 5.34 1.32 -2.89
CA ARG A 329 4.07 0.63 -3.21
C ARG A 329 3.88 -0.65 -2.42
N VAL A 330 4.92 -1.46 -2.28
CA VAL A 330 4.88 -2.66 -1.44
C VAL A 330 4.57 -2.25 0.00
N ASN A 331 5.38 -1.36 0.59
CA ASN A 331 5.23 -0.94 1.97
C ASN A 331 3.84 -0.37 2.24
N THR A 332 3.33 0.49 1.36
CA THR A 332 1.99 1.08 1.48
C THR A 332 0.90 0.03 1.41
N THR A 333 0.96 -0.89 0.45
CA THR A 333 -0.05 -1.95 0.33
C THR A 333 -0.15 -2.76 1.61
N TRP A 334 0.99 -3.17 2.16
CA TRP A 334 1.04 -3.99 3.35
C TRP A 334 0.68 -3.24 4.64
N SER A 335 1.17 -2.01 4.83
CA SER A 335 0.84 -1.21 6.01
C SER A 335 -0.62 -0.76 6.01
N VAL A 336 -1.14 -0.31 4.87
CA VAL A 336 -2.50 0.23 4.76
C VAL A 336 -3.56 -0.87 4.81
N LEU A 337 -3.37 -1.97 4.05
CA LEU A 337 -4.40 -2.99 3.87
C LEU A 337 -4.20 -4.23 4.73
N GLN A 338 -2.99 -4.50 5.19
CA GLN A 338 -2.65 -5.67 5.98
C GLN A 338 -2.15 -5.34 7.40
N GLY A 339 -1.99 -4.05 7.75
CA GLY A 339 -1.42 -3.67 9.04
C GLY A 339 -0.12 -4.42 9.35
N THR A 340 0.76 -4.55 8.35
CA THR A 340 1.99 -5.33 8.45
C THR A 340 3.16 -4.52 7.92
N THR A 341 4.23 -4.42 8.72
CA THR A 341 5.45 -3.72 8.33
C THR A 341 6.30 -4.60 7.42
N MET A 342 6.42 -4.26 6.14
CA MET A 342 7.26 -4.99 5.18
C MET A 342 8.65 -4.37 4.98
N GLU A 343 8.87 -3.16 5.47
CA GLU A 343 10.10 -2.39 5.24
C GLU A 343 11.36 -3.12 5.69
N CYS A 344 11.30 -3.80 6.84
CA CYS A 344 12.42 -4.60 7.34
C CYS A 344 12.76 -5.79 6.43
N VAL A 345 11.79 -6.28 5.64
CA VAL A 345 11.95 -7.47 4.80
C VAL A 345 12.73 -7.17 3.51
N GLN A 346 12.92 -5.92 3.18
CA GLN A 346 13.71 -5.49 2.03
C GLN A 346 15.17 -5.99 2.06
N CYS A 347 15.77 -6.14 3.26
CA CYS A 347 17.18 -6.51 3.40
C CYS A 347 17.41 -7.93 3.94
N HIS A 348 16.45 -8.49 4.67
CA HIS A 348 16.49 -9.79 5.34
C HIS A 348 15.09 -10.28 5.66
N SER A 349 14.90 -11.53 6.04
CA SER A 349 13.60 -12.01 6.55
C SER A 349 13.11 -11.18 7.73
N HIS A 350 11.78 -11.03 7.89
CA HIS A 350 11.21 -10.22 8.96
C HIS A 350 11.79 -10.62 10.33
N PRO A 351 12.15 -9.65 11.20
CA PRO A 351 12.81 -9.99 12.49
C PRO A 351 11.97 -10.88 13.41
N TYR A 352 10.64 -10.73 13.37
CA TYR A 352 9.72 -11.31 14.36
C TYR A 352 8.56 -12.09 13.76
N ASP A 353 8.15 -11.79 12.55
CA ASP A 353 6.99 -12.36 11.88
C ASP A 353 7.40 -13.35 10.77
N PRO A 354 6.55 -14.34 10.45
CA PRO A 354 6.91 -15.42 9.53
C PRO A 354 6.87 -14.97 8.06
N ILE A 355 7.68 -13.94 7.72
CA ILE A 355 7.80 -13.38 6.37
C ILE A 355 9.25 -13.53 5.92
N ARG A 356 9.47 -14.25 4.84
CA ARG A 356 10.80 -14.47 4.26
C ARG A 356 11.24 -13.27 3.42
N HIS A 357 12.53 -13.06 3.30
CA HIS A 357 13.13 -12.00 2.49
C HIS A 357 12.60 -11.99 1.05
N GLU A 358 12.49 -13.16 0.44
CA GLU A 358 11.93 -13.32 -0.91
C GLU A 358 10.49 -12.83 -1.07
N ASN A 359 9.67 -12.88 0.02
CA ASN A 359 8.26 -12.47 -0.04
C ASN A 359 8.11 -10.96 -0.32
N PHE A 360 9.08 -10.14 0.09
CA PHE A 360 9.10 -8.73 -0.27
C PHE A 360 9.18 -8.54 -1.79
N TYR A 361 10.09 -9.24 -2.43
CA TYR A 361 10.32 -9.14 -3.88
C TYR A 361 9.25 -9.85 -4.71
N GLN A 362 8.65 -10.92 -4.18
CA GLN A 362 7.45 -11.52 -4.75
C GLN A 362 6.28 -10.52 -4.73
N SER A 363 6.13 -9.76 -3.64
CA SER A 363 5.15 -8.68 -3.57
C SER A 363 5.49 -7.52 -4.52
N MET A 364 6.78 -7.16 -4.64
CA MET A 364 7.26 -6.14 -5.58
C MET A 364 7.01 -6.54 -7.04
N ALA A 365 7.05 -7.83 -7.36
CA ALA A 365 6.83 -8.35 -8.71
C ALA A 365 5.42 -8.03 -9.25
N PHE A 366 4.40 -7.90 -8.39
CA PHE A 366 3.08 -7.42 -8.80
C PHE A 366 3.10 -6.00 -9.36
N PHE A 367 3.98 -5.14 -8.85
CA PHE A 367 4.07 -3.72 -9.22
C PHE A 367 5.14 -3.45 -10.28
N ASN A 368 6.11 -4.34 -10.45
CA ASN A 368 7.24 -4.13 -11.35
C ASN A 368 6.83 -4.09 -12.84
N GLN A 369 5.63 -4.57 -13.17
CA GLN A 369 5.10 -4.55 -14.53
C GLN A 369 4.49 -3.19 -14.92
N SER A 370 4.39 -2.24 -13.99
CA SER A 370 3.88 -0.91 -14.31
C SER A 370 4.80 -0.14 -15.27
N ALA A 371 4.19 0.53 -16.23
CA ALA A 371 4.89 1.24 -17.33
C ALA A 371 5.55 2.55 -16.88
N ASP A 372 5.36 2.96 -15.63
CA ASP A 372 5.93 4.19 -15.13
C ASP A 372 7.45 4.13 -14.99
N ALA A 373 8.04 5.29 -15.09
CA ALA A 373 9.44 5.58 -14.84
C ALA A 373 9.55 6.87 -14.03
N ASP A 374 10.67 7.06 -13.36
CA ASP A 374 10.97 8.30 -12.65
C ASP A 374 11.41 9.36 -13.65
N ILE A 375 10.44 10.03 -14.27
CA ILE A 375 10.64 11.09 -15.28
C ILE A 375 9.75 12.29 -14.97
N PRO A 376 10.15 13.50 -15.37
CA PRO A 376 9.40 14.73 -15.03
C PRO A 376 7.94 14.76 -15.50
N SER A 377 7.61 14.06 -16.57
CA SER A 377 6.24 13.97 -17.08
C SER A 377 5.31 13.06 -16.28
N GLU A 378 5.86 12.27 -15.34
CA GLU A 378 5.10 11.28 -14.55
C GLU A 378 4.26 10.30 -15.39
N SER A 379 4.67 10.06 -16.63
CA SER A 379 3.98 9.10 -17.52
C SER A 379 3.97 7.68 -16.92
N PRO A 380 2.92 6.87 -17.12
CA PRO A 380 1.69 7.15 -17.86
C PRO A 380 0.74 8.08 -17.11
N THR A 381 0.09 8.93 -17.87
CA THR A 381 -0.89 9.91 -17.35
C THR A 381 -2.17 9.89 -18.17
N LEU A 382 -3.28 10.13 -17.51
CA LEU A 382 -4.57 10.34 -18.15
C LEU A 382 -4.75 11.83 -18.45
N VAL A 383 -4.92 12.17 -19.73
CA VAL A 383 -5.17 13.56 -20.17
C VAL A 383 -6.60 13.96 -19.90
N ASP A 384 -6.78 15.14 -19.34
CA ASP A 384 -8.08 15.75 -19.12
C ASP A 384 -8.45 16.69 -20.28
N PHE A 385 -9.55 16.39 -20.93
CA PHE A 385 -10.13 17.22 -21.98
C PHE A 385 -11.36 17.96 -21.44
N GLU A 386 -11.14 19.06 -20.75
CA GLU A 386 -12.23 19.87 -20.19
C GLU A 386 -12.91 20.75 -21.23
N GLU A 387 -12.16 21.19 -22.26
CA GLU A 387 -12.64 22.09 -23.29
C GLU A 387 -13.65 21.43 -24.22
N GLU A 388 -14.76 22.10 -24.49
CA GLU A 388 -15.84 21.61 -25.34
C GLU A 388 -15.37 21.30 -26.76
N GLU A 389 -14.41 22.07 -27.29
CA GLU A 389 -13.82 21.85 -28.61
C GLU A 389 -13.09 20.49 -28.68
N ASP A 390 -12.32 20.13 -27.64
CA ASP A 390 -11.62 18.85 -27.59
C ASP A 390 -12.60 17.68 -27.46
N LYS A 391 -13.62 17.83 -26.63
CA LYS A 391 -14.71 16.82 -26.53
C LYS A 391 -15.40 16.59 -27.85
N GLN A 392 -15.65 17.65 -28.60
CA GLN A 392 -16.26 17.55 -29.95
C GLN A 392 -15.31 16.87 -30.95
N LYS A 393 -13.99 17.19 -30.92
CA LYS A 393 -13.00 16.50 -31.76
C LYS A 393 -12.95 15.00 -31.43
N LEU A 394 -12.90 14.65 -30.15
CA LEU A 394 -12.93 13.25 -29.69
C LEU A 394 -14.22 12.54 -30.18
N GLY A 395 -15.37 13.20 -30.07
CA GLY A 395 -16.62 12.66 -30.52
C GLY A 395 -16.62 12.39 -32.04
N ARG A 396 -16.08 13.33 -32.84
CA ARG A 396 -15.95 13.15 -34.29
C ARG A 396 -15.02 11.99 -34.65
N ILE A 397 -13.88 11.87 -33.98
CA ILE A 397 -12.93 10.77 -34.19
C ILE A 397 -13.59 9.42 -33.85
N LYS A 398 -14.30 9.35 -32.73
CA LYS A 398 -15.01 8.15 -32.28
C LYS A 398 -16.08 7.69 -33.28
N ASN A 399 -16.89 8.62 -33.76
CA ASN A 399 -17.91 8.35 -34.78
C ASN A 399 -17.26 7.91 -36.09
N TRP A 400 -16.19 8.59 -36.52
CA TRP A 400 -15.46 8.22 -37.72
C TRP A 400 -14.94 6.77 -37.67
N VAL A 401 -14.32 6.38 -36.56
CA VAL A 401 -13.80 5.00 -36.41
C VAL A 401 -14.93 3.98 -36.40
N ALA A 402 -16.07 4.31 -35.80
CA ALA A 402 -17.25 3.45 -35.82
C ALA A 402 -17.81 3.25 -37.22
N ASP A 403 -17.84 4.32 -38.06
CA ASP A 403 -18.32 4.29 -39.42
C ASP A 403 -17.32 3.66 -40.41
N HIS A 404 -16.03 3.61 -40.04
CA HIS A 404 -14.95 3.05 -40.87
C HIS A 404 -14.21 1.96 -40.11
N PRO A 405 -14.79 0.77 -39.90
CA PRO A 405 -14.18 -0.29 -39.14
C PRO A 405 -12.83 -0.70 -39.74
N GLY A 406 -11.82 -0.73 -38.93
CA GLY A 406 -10.44 -1.11 -39.24
C GLY A 406 -9.91 -2.20 -38.38
N LYS A 407 -8.58 -2.28 -38.19
CA LYS A 407 -7.90 -3.24 -37.32
C LYS A 407 -8.22 -2.99 -35.83
N ASN A 408 -8.41 -1.73 -35.47
CA ASN A 408 -8.69 -1.29 -34.09
C ASN A 408 -10.03 -0.54 -34.05
N ASP A 409 -10.67 -0.58 -32.90
CA ASP A 409 -11.92 0.08 -32.59
C ASP A 409 -11.73 1.50 -32.00
N SER A 410 -12.84 2.16 -31.73
CA SER A 410 -12.83 3.50 -31.12
C SER A 410 -12.21 3.54 -29.73
N VAL A 411 -12.27 2.44 -28.98
CA VAL A 411 -11.68 2.34 -27.63
C VAL A 411 -10.16 2.43 -27.72
N TYR A 412 -9.55 1.74 -28.68
CA TYR A 412 -8.11 1.83 -28.92
C TYR A 412 -7.66 3.28 -29.18
N TYR A 413 -8.32 4.00 -30.08
CA TYR A 413 -7.95 5.37 -30.43
C TYR A 413 -8.24 6.36 -29.29
N GLU A 414 -9.31 6.15 -28.53
CA GLU A 414 -9.58 6.96 -27.34
C GLU A 414 -8.49 6.78 -26.30
N LYS A 415 -8.10 5.54 -25.98
CA LYS A 415 -6.98 5.25 -25.09
C LYS A 415 -5.67 5.85 -25.58
N LEU A 416 -5.37 5.69 -26.87
CA LEU A 416 -4.19 6.27 -27.49
C LEU A 416 -4.12 7.78 -27.28
N ILE A 417 -5.23 8.49 -27.50
CA ILE A 417 -5.32 9.94 -27.32
C ILE A 417 -5.21 10.32 -25.86
N ARG A 418 -5.95 9.67 -24.97
CA ARG A 418 -6.07 10.08 -23.57
C ARG A 418 -4.87 9.69 -22.72
N ILE A 419 -4.22 8.59 -23.04
CA ILE A 419 -3.09 8.07 -22.26
C ILE A 419 -1.78 8.32 -23.01
N THR A 420 -1.79 8.33 -24.34
CA THR A 420 -0.61 8.48 -25.20
C THR A 420 0.47 7.42 -24.86
N GLU A 421 0.06 6.15 -24.72
CA GLU A 421 0.94 5.02 -24.46
C GLU A 421 0.69 3.89 -25.49
N PRO A 422 1.67 3.01 -25.74
CA PRO A 422 2.96 2.85 -25.06
C PRO A 422 4.07 3.76 -25.60
N LYS A 423 4.65 4.61 -24.74
CA LYS A 423 5.84 5.41 -25.06
C LYS A 423 7.11 4.67 -24.72
N LEU A 424 8.09 4.73 -25.61
CA LEU A 424 9.46 4.33 -25.37
C LEU A 424 10.24 5.57 -24.89
N HIS A 425 10.42 5.68 -23.60
CA HIS A 425 11.14 6.78 -22.93
C HIS A 425 12.67 6.58 -23.00
N PRO A 426 13.49 7.61 -22.71
CA PRO A 426 14.95 7.54 -22.83
C PRO A 426 15.60 6.37 -22.12
N HIS A 427 15.09 5.95 -20.96
CA HIS A 427 15.66 4.83 -20.20
C HIS A 427 15.55 3.46 -20.88
N TYR A 428 14.73 3.33 -21.94
CA TYR A 428 14.70 2.13 -22.79
C TYR A 428 15.80 2.11 -23.84
N PHE A 429 16.49 3.25 -24.07
CA PHE A 429 17.47 3.40 -25.11
C PHE A 429 18.89 3.23 -24.60
N GLU A 430 19.71 2.61 -25.43
CA GLU A 430 21.17 2.58 -25.29
C GLU A 430 21.80 3.47 -26.36
N GLN A 431 22.90 4.10 -26.03
CA GLN A 431 23.68 4.89 -26.99
C GLN A 431 24.86 4.07 -27.50
N MET A 432 25.13 4.22 -28.78
CA MET A 432 26.09 3.55 -29.61
C MET A 432 27.33 2.97 -28.92
N ASP A 433 28.38 2.75 -29.37
CA ASP A 433 29.74 2.28 -29.01
C ASP A 433 29.98 1.69 -27.62
N LYS A 434 29.13 1.98 -26.60
CA LYS A 434 29.35 1.55 -25.21
C LYS A 434 28.25 0.71 -24.62
N GLY A 435 27.10 0.55 -25.32
CA GLY A 435 25.94 -0.18 -24.78
C GLY A 435 25.46 0.37 -23.41
N LEU A 436 25.72 1.65 -23.15
CA LEU A 436 25.36 2.29 -21.90
C LEU A 436 23.92 2.77 -21.97
N PRO A 437 23.07 2.43 -21.00
CA PRO A 437 21.74 2.99 -20.94
C PRO A 437 21.77 4.51 -20.81
N VAL A 438 20.77 5.17 -21.39
CA VAL A 438 20.57 6.62 -21.22
C VAL A 438 19.93 6.83 -19.84
N ARG A 439 20.76 6.91 -18.81
CA ARG A 439 20.33 7.07 -17.43
C ARG A 439 20.25 8.55 -17.04
N GLY A 440 19.30 8.89 -16.18
CA GLY A 440 19.20 10.20 -15.54
C GLY A 440 18.86 11.36 -16.47
N THR A 441 18.25 11.10 -17.65
CA THR A 441 17.85 12.15 -18.59
C THR A 441 16.41 11.98 -19.06
N ALA A 442 15.72 13.12 -19.19
CA ALA A 442 14.40 13.18 -19.80
C ALA A 442 14.44 13.08 -21.34
N THR A 443 15.63 13.09 -21.93
CA THR A 443 15.85 13.08 -23.38
C THR A 443 17.11 12.32 -23.74
N PHE A 444 17.17 11.81 -24.96
CA PHE A 444 18.40 11.25 -25.54
C PHE A 444 18.73 11.91 -26.88
N LYS A 445 19.99 11.80 -27.29
CA LYS A 445 20.50 12.48 -28.49
C LYS A 445 20.80 11.47 -29.60
N VAL A 446 20.45 11.86 -30.82
CA VAL A 446 20.88 11.20 -32.04
C VAL A 446 21.58 12.24 -32.92
N THR A 447 22.78 11.92 -33.40
CA THR A 447 23.59 12.80 -34.25
C THR A 447 24.08 11.99 -35.47
N ASP A 448 24.72 12.65 -36.41
CA ASP A 448 25.37 12.00 -37.58
C ASP A 448 26.47 10.98 -37.21
N SER A 449 26.95 11.01 -35.96
CA SER A 449 27.97 10.12 -35.42
C SER A 449 27.51 9.25 -34.23
N VAL A 450 26.31 9.53 -33.67
CA VAL A 450 25.74 8.84 -32.52
C VAL A 450 24.34 8.33 -32.85
N TYR A 451 24.16 7.03 -32.91
CA TYR A 451 22.83 6.41 -32.96
C TYR A 451 22.37 5.96 -31.60
N SER A 452 21.06 5.84 -31.42
CA SER A 452 20.45 5.27 -30.23
C SER A 452 19.60 4.08 -30.62
N PHE A 453 19.50 3.08 -29.75
CA PHE A 453 18.71 1.90 -30.02
C PHE A 453 18.03 1.37 -28.75
N THR A 454 16.94 0.65 -28.94
CA THR A 454 16.23 -0.08 -27.89
C THR A 454 15.96 -1.50 -28.37
N LYS A 455 16.04 -2.47 -27.46
CA LYS A 455 15.94 -3.90 -27.75
C LYS A 455 14.56 -4.44 -27.41
N GLN A 456 14.21 -5.51 -28.11
CA GLN A 456 13.06 -6.36 -27.81
C GLN A 456 11.71 -5.61 -27.78
N VAL A 457 11.53 -4.66 -28.69
CA VAL A 457 10.26 -3.94 -28.87
C VAL A 457 9.23 -4.88 -29.50
N PRO A 458 8.09 -5.17 -28.86
CA PRO A 458 7.03 -5.98 -29.44
C PRO A 458 6.25 -5.14 -30.45
N LEU A 459 6.36 -5.48 -31.72
CA LEU A 459 5.63 -4.85 -32.80
C LEU A 459 4.45 -5.74 -33.22
N MET A 460 3.25 -5.12 -33.33
CA MET A 460 2.00 -5.79 -33.67
C MET A 460 1.51 -5.41 -35.08
N GLY A 461 2.44 -4.91 -35.90
CA GLY A 461 2.15 -4.45 -37.26
C GLY A 461 1.57 -3.04 -37.30
N GLU A 462 2.02 -2.18 -36.40
CA GLU A 462 1.79 -0.75 -36.43
C GLU A 462 2.39 -0.17 -37.71
N ASP A 463 1.68 0.75 -38.35
CA ASP A 463 2.02 1.38 -39.62
C ASP A 463 2.43 2.84 -39.48
N ARG A 464 2.50 3.35 -38.24
CA ARG A 464 2.94 4.69 -37.90
C ARG A 464 3.91 4.70 -36.74
N LEU A 465 4.84 5.67 -36.78
CA LEU A 465 5.67 6.02 -35.64
C LEU A 465 5.43 7.48 -35.29
N MET A 466 5.20 7.75 -34.02
CA MET A 466 5.15 9.08 -33.46
C MET A 466 6.36 9.30 -32.57
N LEU A 467 6.94 10.47 -32.62
CA LEU A 467 8.01 10.86 -31.69
C LEU A 467 7.91 12.35 -31.36
N ARG A 468 8.41 12.70 -30.16
CA ARG A 468 8.57 14.07 -29.72
C ARG A 468 10.04 14.39 -29.68
N TYR A 469 10.43 15.40 -30.43
CA TYR A 469 11.83 15.78 -30.60
C TYR A 469 12.00 17.30 -30.84
N ARG A 470 13.24 17.75 -30.68
CA ARG A 470 13.71 19.01 -31.18
C ARG A 470 15.00 18.81 -31.96
N ALA A 471 15.24 19.67 -32.95
CA ALA A 471 16.45 19.67 -33.72
C ALA A 471 17.09 21.05 -33.78
N ASP A 472 18.43 21.10 -33.80
CA ASP A 472 19.16 22.35 -33.87
C ASP A 472 19.23 22.89 -35.30
N THR A 473 19.04 22.06 -36.29
CA THR A 473 19.05 22.41 -37.72
C THR A 473 17.90 21.72 -38.46
N SER A 474 17.56 22.18 -39.67
CA SER A 474 16.63 21.52 -40.58
C SER A 474 17.37 20.73 -41.67
N VAL A 475 18.43 20.04 -41.31
CA VAL A 475 19.27 19.28 -42.25
C VAL A 475 19.45 17.85 -41.76
N GLY A 476 19.16 16.89 -42.62
CA GLY A 476 19.31 15.47 -42.32
C GLY A 476 18.00 14.72 -42.29
N THR A 477 18.10 13.39 -42.18
CA THR A 477 16.97 12.47 -42.16
C THR A 477 17.16 11.50 -41.01
N LEU A 478 16.22 11.48 -40.08
CA LEU A 478 16.16 10.47 -39.02
C LEU A 478 15.55 9.19 -39.61
N GLN A 479 16.31 8.10 -39.59
CA GLN A 479 15.90 6.78 -40.09
C GLN A 479 15.58 5.87 -38.92
N ILE A 480 14.50 5.10 -39.04
CA ILE A 480 14.11 4.05 -38.14
C ILE A 480 14.50 2.73 -38.79
N ARG A 481 15.35 1.96 -38.12
CA ARG A 481 15.91 0.72 -38.66
C ARG A 481 15.64 -0.45 -37.71
N LEU A 482 15.51 -1.65 -38.27
CA LEU A 482 15.29 -2.89 -37.53
C LEU A 482 16.60 -3.65 -37.31
N ASP A 483 16.75 -4.21 -36.10
CA ASP A 483 17.70 -5.21 -35.66
C ASP A 483 19.19 -4.82 -35.71
N SER A 484 19.53 -3.76 -36.44
CA SER A 484 20.90 -3.21 -36.43
C SER A 484 20.94 -1.79 -37.00
N LYS A 485 22.00 -1.03 -36.72
CA LYS A 485 22.24 0.29 -37.26
C LYS A 485 22.26 0.36 -38.80
N ASP A 486 22.64 -0.75 -39.45
CA ASP A 486 22.67 -0.89 -40.91
C ASP A 486 21.52 -1.76 -41.44
N GLY A 487 20.54 -2.06 -40.57
CA GLY A 487 19.39 -2.90 -40.85
C GLY A 487 18.37 -2.24 -41.79
N LYS A 488 17.27 -2.94 -42.02
CA LYS A 488 16.18 -2.47 -42.88
C LYS A 488 15.60 -1.17 -42.37
N ILE A 489 15.57 -0.16 -43.22
CA ILE A 489 14.87 1.08 -42.94
C ILE A 489 13.38 0.83 -43.06
N ILE A 490 12.60 1.07 -41.96
CA ILE A 490 11.16 0.96 -41.93
C ILE A 490 10.47 2.32 -41.98
N GLY A 491 11.19 3.40 -41.71
CA GLY A 491 10.65 4.76 -41.72
C GLY A 491 11.75 5.80 -41.83
N SER A 492 11.40 6.98 -42.35
CA SER A 492 12.30 8.09 -42.50
C SER A 492 11.59 9.41 -42.25
N LEU A 493 12.18 10.27 -41.41
CA LEU A 493 11.68 11.60 -41.08
C LEU A 493 12.69 12.65 -41.45
N PRO A 494 12.41 13.55 -42.42
CA PRO A 494 13.21 14.74 -42.63
C PRO A 494 13.22 15.60 -41.35
N VAL A 495 14.41 15.90 -40.84
CA VAL A 495 14.56 16.66 -39.60
C VAL A 495 14.19 18.12 -39.83
N ASN A 496 13.39 18.69 -38.97
CA ASN A 496 12.96 20.07 -39.05
C ASN A 496 13.22 20.80 -37.72
N ARG A 497 13.78 22.03 -37.82
CA ARG A 497 13.97 22.90 -36.65
C ARG A 497 12.75 23.77 -36.46
N LYS A 498 12.00 23.59 -35.40
CA LYS A 498 10.94 24.50 -34.97
C LYS A 498 11.44 25.50 -33.95
N THR A 499 11.05 26.76 -34.15
CA THR A 499 11.45 27.87 -33.27
C THR A 499 10.21 28.67 -32.84
N LYS A 500 10.27 29.19 -31.63
CA LYS A 500 9.33 30.20 -31.11
C LYS A 500 10.10 31.47 -30.77
N THR A 501 9.54 32.61 -31.12
CA THR A 501 10.08 33.91 -30.74
C THR A 501 9.31 34.43 -29.54
N GLU A 502 10.00 34.72 -28.45
CA GLU A 502 9.41 35.33 -27.25
C GLU A 502 10.16 36.57 -26.84
N TYR A 503 9.42 37.60 -26.41
CA TYR A 503 10.02 38.80 -25.88
C TYR A 503 10.60 38.59 -24.49
N ASN A 504 11.92 38.62 -24.37
CA ASN A 504 12.60 38.55 -23.07
C ASN A 504 12.52 39.92 -22.38
N LYS A 505 11.77 39.98 -21.27
CA LYS A 505 11.57 41.22 -20.50
C LYS A 505 12.83 41.75 -19.82
N GLU A 506 13.74 40.84 -19.45
CA GLU A 506 15.00 41.19 -18.79
C GLU A 506 16.00 41.76 -19.79
N GLU A 507 16.17 41.13 -20.93
CA GLU A 507 17.09 41.56 -22.00
C GLU A 507 16.45 42.59 -22.92
N LYS A 508 15.15 42.88 -22.78
CA LYS A 508 14.36 43.84 -23.60
C LYS A 508 14.50 43.62 -25.12
N LYS A 509 14.56 42.33 -25.52
CA LYS A 509 14.66 41.92 -26.93
C LYS A 509 13.95 40.63 -27.21
N ASP A 510 13.63 40.38 -28.46
CA ASP A 510 13.11 39.11 -28.93
C ASP A 510 14.21 38.06 -28.87
N LYS A 511 13.88 36.90 -28.30
CA LYS A 511 14.75 35.72 -28.22
C LYS A 511 14.09 34.53 -28.93
N ILE A 512 14.87 33.91 -29.79
CA ILE A 512 14.40 32.71 -30.54
C ILE A 512 14.80 31.46 -29.77
N TYR A 513 13.80 30.68 -29.42
CA TYR A 513 13.97 29.37 -28.73
C TYR A 513 13.66 28.24 -29.71
N THR A 514 14.47 27.19 -29.71
CA THR A 514 14.11 25.94 -30.35
C THR A 514 13.12 25.20 -29.46
N ILE A 515 11.99 24.75 -30.04
CA ILE A 515 10.92 24.07 -29.31
C ILE A 515 10.81 22.62 -29.75
N ASN A 516 10.22 21.80 -28.88
CA ASN A 516 9.90 20.41 -29.19
C ASN A 516 8.69 20.35 -30.15
N GLU A 517 8.74 19.38 -31.04
CA GLU A 517 7.66 19.04 -31.96
C GLU A 517 7.27 17.58 -31.81
N THR A 518 5.97 17.28 -31.80
CA THR A 518 5.45 15.91 -31.92
C THR A 518 5.05 15.69 -33.37
N VAL A 519 5.61 14.65 -33.98
CA VAL A 519 5.36 14.29 -35.38
C VAL A 519 4.97 12.82 -35.47
N SER A 520 4.09 12.50 -36.40
CA SER A 520 3.75 11.12 -36.75
C SER A 520 3.95 10.91 -38.24
N PHE A 521 4.58 9.80 -38.60
CA PHE A 521 4.89 9.50 -40.01
C PHE A 521 4.73 7.99 -40.28
N LEU A 522 4.62 7.62 -41.54
CA LEU A 522 4.46 6.25 -41.98
C LEU A 522 5.72 5.42 -41.70
N VAL A 523 5.51 4.23 -41.21
CA VAL A 523 6.54 3.18 -41.14
C VAL A 523 6.04 1.92 -41.84
N GLU A 524 6.97 1.15 -42.39
CA GLU A 524 6.63 -0.18 -42.90
C GLU A 524 6.27 -1.10 -41.72
N PRO A 525 5.08 -1.73 -41.72
CA PRO A 525 4.67 -2.58 -40.64
C PRO A 525 5.62 -3.74 -40.40
N ALA A 526 5.95 -3.99 -39.13
CA ALA A 526 6.72 -5.14 -38.70
C ALA A 526 5.99 -5.87 -37.57
N VAL A 527 6.23 -7.18 -37.43
CA VAL A 527 5.62 -8.01 -36.38
C VAL A 527 6.69 -8.77 -35.62
N GLY A 528 6.33 -9.12 -34.38
CA GLY A 528 7.20 -9.84 -33.45
C GLY A 528 8.16 -8.91 -32.71
N THR A 529 8.97 -9.46 -31.84
CA THR A 529 9.92 -8.72 -31.02
C THR A 529 11.15 -8.33 -31.86
N ARG A 530 11.43 -7.02 -31.95
CA ARG A 530 12.49 -6.46 -32.79
C ARG A 530 13.32 -5.43 -32.03
N ASP A 531 14.58 -5.29 -32.44
CA ASP A 531 15.42 -4.19 -31.98
C ASP A 531 15.21 -2.97 -32.87
N ILE A 532 15.06 -1.78 -32.28
CA ILE A 532 14.79 -0.53 -33.00
C ILE A 532 16.00 0.38 -32.90
N TYR A 533 16.49 0.82 -34.04
CA TYR A 533 17.62 1.73 -34.18
C TYR A 533 17.18 3.06 -34.76
N LEU A 534 17.56 4.15 -34.10
CA LEU A 534 17.37 5.53 -34.52
C LEU A 534 18.72 6.06 -35.04
N VAL A 535 18.81 6.25 -36.34
CA VAL A 535 20.06 6.66 -37.04
C VAL A 535 19.80 7.94 -37.76
N LEU A 536 20.63 8.96 -37.54
CA LEU A 536 20.54 10.23 -38.25
C LEU A 536 21.51 10.23 -39.40
N GLU A 537 20.99 10.38 -40.63
CA GLU A 537 21.75 10.57 -41.83
C GLU A 537 21.88 12.08 -42.11
N GLY A 538 23.01 12.65 -41.73
CA GLY A 538 23.28 14.10 -41.81
C GLY A 538 23.91 14.53 -43.11
N SER A 539 24.09 15.82 -43.27
CA SER A 539 24.85 16.42 -44.34
C SER A 539 26.32 16.63 -43.92
N ALA A 540 27.25 16.28 -44.76
CA ALA A 540 28.68 16.53 -44.51
C ALA A 540 29.06 17.97 -44.14
N LYS A 541 28.14 18.93 -44.25
CA LYS A 541 28.38 20.36 -44.05
C LYS A 541 27.80 20.95 -42.79
N ALA A 542 26.91 20.26 -42.04
CA ALA A 542 26.27 20.75 -40.84
C ALA A 542 26.13 19.62 -39.83
N LYS A 543 26.64 19.82 -38.60
CA LYS A 543 26.35 18.92 -37.48
C LYS A 543 24.87 19.05 -37.13
N THR A 544 24.14 17.98 -37.29
CA THR A 544 22.74 17.92 -36.90
C THR A 544 22.63 17.13 -35.60
N GLU A 545 21.85 17.66 -34.66
CA GLU A 545 21.52 17.00 -33.40
C GLU A 545 20.00 16.94 -33.28
N CYS A 546 19.48 15.73 -33.07
CA CYS A 546 18.12 15.49 -32.68
C CYS A 546 18.07 15.08 -31.21
N VAL A 547 17.31 15.81 -30.41
CA VAL A 547 17.05 15.51 -29.01
C VAL A 547 15.65 14.96 -28.90
N ILE A 548 15.51 13.70 -28.52
CA ILE A 548 14.24 12.96 -28.52
C ILE A 548 13.77 12.76 -27.07
N GLU A 549 12.49 13.05 -26.80
CA GLU A 549 11.87 12.82 -25.49
C GLU A 549 11.25 11.43 -25.38
N TRP A 550 10.58 10.97 -26.44
CA TRP A 550 9.98 9.64 -26.49
C TRP A 550 9.64 9.23 -27.94
N VAL A 551 9.43 7.95 -28.13
CA VAL A 551 9.04 7.33 -29.39
C VAL A 551 7.86 6.39 -29.13
N MET A 552 6.89 6.29 -30.05
CA MET A 552 5.72 5.44 -29.93
C MET A 552 5.32 4.86 -31.30
N PHE A 553 5.08 3.55 -31.37
CA PHE A 553 4.46 2.93 -32.52
C PHE A 553 2.91 2.94 -32.35
N HIS A 554 2.19 3.21 -33.41
CA HIS A 554 0.72 3.20 -33.38
C HIS A 554 0.13 2.87 -34.73
N HIS A 555 -1.19 2.56 -34.77
CA HIS A 555 -1.94 2.35 -36.01
C HIS A 555 -2.52 3.66 -36.53
N ALA A 556 -2.47 3.85 -37.85
CA ALA A 556 -3.17 4.96 -38.51
C ALA A 556 -4.69 4.83 -38.34
N LEU A 557 -5.37 5.97 -38.33
CA LEU A 557 -6.83 5.99 -38.36
C LEU A 557 -7.35 5.25 -39.59
N PRO A 558 -8.46 4.49 -39.47
CA PRO A 558 -9.07 3.81 -40.60
C PRO A 558 -9.76 4.80 -41.53
N GLY A 559 -10.12 4.34 -42.73
CA GLY A 559 -10.90 5.12 -43.71
C GLY A 559 -10.08 6.20 -44.44
N GLN A 560 -8.80 5.99 -44.66
CA GLN A 560 -7.88 6.98 -45.29
C GLN A 560 -8.35 7.43 -46.68
N GLU A 561 -8.97 6.55 -47.43
CA GLU A 561 -9.48 6.84 -48.78
C GLU A 561 -10.89 7.48 -48.77
N ALA A 562 -11.52 7.59 -47.61
CA ALA A 562 -12.89 8.12 -47.54
C ALA A 562 -12.92 9.66 -47.55
N SER A 563 -13.96 10.20 -48.12
CA SER A 563 -14.20 11.65 -48.13
C SER A 563 -14.32 12.18 -46.69
N GLY A 564 -13.60 13.26 -46.39
CA GLY A 564 -13.59 13.87 -45.07
C GLY A 564 -12.44 13.39 -44.17
N PHE A 565 -11.67 12.35 -44.53
CA PHE A 565 -10.56 11.83 -43.74
C PHE A 565 -9.54 12.93 -43.33
N GLY A 566 -9.25 13.87 -44.24
CA GLY A 566 -8.27 14.94 -43.93
C GLY A 566 -8.67 15.77 -42.72
N GLY A 567 -9.96 16.07 -42.54
CA GLY A 567 -10.45 16.80 -41.37
C GLY A 567 -10.31 15.98 -40.07
N ILE A 568 -10.65 14.69 -40.09
CA ILE A 568 -10.54 13.79 -38.95
C ILE A 568 -9.06 13.54 -38.58
N SER A 569 -8.22 13.38 -39.59
CA SER A 569 -6.78 13.24 -39.39
C SER A 569 -6.18 14.49 -38.72
N THR A 570 -6.64 15.68 -39.13
CA THR A 570 -6.22 16.94 -38.48
C THR A 570 -6.69 16.97 -37.03
N ASP A 571 -7.97 16.72 -36.76
CA ASP A 571 -8.52 16.67 -35.39
C ASP A 571 -7.70 15.69 -34.49
N PHE A 572 -7.38 14.50 -35.01
CA PHE A 572 -6.65 13.47 -34.31
C PHE A 572 -5.24 13.93 -33.90
N TYR A 573 -4.48 14.48 -34.87
CA TYR A 573 -3.10 14.92 -34.57
C TYR A 573 -3.08 16.24 -33.78
N ASP A 574 -4.07 17.12 -33.94
CA ASP A 574 -4.20 18.32 -33.12
C ASP A 574 -4.41 17.97 -31.67
N ILE A 575 -5.32 17.04 -31.38
CA ILE A 575 -5.54 16.56 -30.00
C ILE A 575 -4.29 15.89 -29.44
N LEU A 576 -3.65 14.98 -30.17
CA LEU A 576 -2.42 14.33 -29.71
C LEU A 576 -1.29 15.33 -29.43
N ASN A 577 -1.16 16.37 -30.23
CA ASN A 577 -0.17 17.41 -30.02
C ASN A 577 -0.51 18.32 -28.83
N SER A 578 -1.80 18.55 -28.56
CA SER A 578 -2.24 19.38 -27.43
C SER A 578 -2.08 18.69 -26.07
N THR A 579 -1.95 17.37 -26.00
CA THR A 579 -1.88 16.62 -24.74
C THR A 579 -0.78 17.11 -23.79
N ASN A 580 0.33 17.60 -24.31
CA ASN A 580 1.45 18.12 -23.49
C ASN A 580 1.14 19.46 -22.78
N GLU A 581 0.08 20.14 -23.16
CA GLU A 581 -0.35 21.42 -22.58
C GLU A 581 -1.58 21.28 -21.67
N LYS A 582 -2.14 20.05 -21.57
CA LYS A 582 -3.34 19.76 -20.80
C LYS A 582 -3.01 19.30 -19.38
N ILE A 583 -4.00 19.41 -18.52
CA ILE A 583 -3.94 18.82 -17.17
C ILE A 583 -3.93 17.31 -17.32
N THR A 584 -3.05 16.66 -16.58
CA THR A 584 -2.92 15.21 -16.59
C THR A 584 -2.94 14.66 -15.16
N THR A 585 -3.45 13.45 -15.02
CA THR A 585 -3.44 12.71 -13.75
C THR A 585 -2.55 11.47 -13.90
N PRO A 586 -1.51 11.30 -13.09
CA PRO A 586 -0.70 10.07 -13.10
C PRO A 586 -1.57 8.84 -12.77
N ILE A 587 -1.47 7.80 -13.60
CA ILE A 587 -2.21 6.54 -13.43
C ILE A 587 -1.26 5.34 -13.45
N MET A 588 -1.71 4.20 -12.93
CA MET A 588 -1.04 2.93 -13.21
C MET A 588 -1.47 2.42 -14.59
N LEU A 589 -0.52 1.82 -15.28
CA LEU A 589 -0.74 1.08 -16.50
C LEU A 589 0.33 0.00 -16.59
N ASP A 590 -0.06 -1.26 -16.75
CA ASP A 590 0.92 -2.33 -16.93
C ASP A 590 1.39 -2.40 -18.39
N PHE A 591 2.63 -2.81 -18.55
CA PHE A 591 3.17 -3.14 -19.87
C PHE A 591 2.42 -4.31 -20.50
N SER A 592 2.34 -4.28 -21.83
CA SER A 592 1.97 -5.47 -22.60
C SER A 592 2.99 -6.60 -22.40
N ASP A 593 2.58 -7.85 -22.68
CA ASP A 593 3.38 -9.04 -22.41
C ASP A 593 4.81 -9.02 -22.98
N GLY A 594 5.02 -8.31 -24.09
CA GLY A 594 6.35 -8.19 -24.71
C GLY A 594 7.37 -7.35 -23.93
N TYR A 595 6.93 -6.53 -23.00
CA TYR A 595 7.78 -5.63 -22.21
C TYR A 595 7.90 -6.04 -20.74
N ARG A 596 7.46 -7.24 -20.37
CA ARG A 596 7.51 -7.69 -18.97
C ARG A 596 8.92 -7.63 -18.40
N ARG A 597 9.03 -7.00 -17.23
CA ARG A 597 10.26 -6.90 -16.47
C ARG A 597 10.45 -8.12 -15.58
N LYS A 598 11.69 -8.59 -15.45
CA LYS A 598 12.06 -9.57 -14.46
C LYS A 598 12.23 -8.92 -13.10
N THR A 599 11.81 -9.60 -12.05
CA THR A 599 12.00 -9.16 -10.69
C THR A 599 12.98 -10.09 -10.00
N ASN A 600 14.01 -9.53 -9.38
CA ASN A 600 15.01 -10.28 -8.64
C ASN A 600 14.98 -9.90 -7.17
N VAL A 601 15.37 -10.81 -6.30
CA VAL A 601 15.70 -10.50 -4.93
C VAL A 601 16.92 -9.58 -4.93
N PHE A 602 16.87 -8.48 -4.19
CA PHE A 602 18.03 -7.60 -4.03
C PHE A 602 18.86 -8.06 -2.83
N GLU A 603 20.13 -8.38 -3.06
CA GLU A 603 21.03 -8.76 -1.99
C GLU A 603 21.23 -7.59 -1.02
N LYS A 604 20.91 -7.80 0.26
CA LYS A 604 20.98 -6.78 1.30
C LYS A 604 20.21 -5.49 0.96
N GLY A 605 19.14 -5.61 0.19
CA GLY A 605 18.31 -4.49 -0.22
C GLY A 605 18.89 -3.58 -1.31
N SER A 606 20.05 -3.92 -1.89
CA SER A 606 20.68 -3.11 -2.92
C SER A 606 20.12 -3.39 -4.31
N TRP A 607 19.47 -2.39 -4.90
CA TRP A 607 18.88 -2.49 -6.23
C TRP A 607 19.91 -2.79 -7.36
N MET A 608 21.20 -2.58 -7.11
CA MET A 608 22.28 -2.90 -8.05
C MET A 608 22.79 -4.34 -7.92
N SER A 609 22.37 -5.07 -6.86
CA SER A 609 22.87 -6.42 -6.59
C SER A 609 21.70 -7.41 -6.66
N HIS A 610 21.58 -8.08 -7.81
CA HIS A 610 20.50 -8.99 -8.11
C HIS A 610 20.85 -10.41 -7.71
N GLY A 611 20.03 -11.02 -6.87
CA GLY A 611 20.00 -12.44 -6.56
C GLY A 611 19.03 -13.21 -7.46
N ASP A 612 18.34 -14.20 -6.88
CA ASP A 612 17.40 -15.07 -7.59
C ASP A 612 16.22 -14.31 -8.20
N GLU A 613 15.78 -14.74 -9.38
CA GLU A 613 14.57 -14.25 -10.02
C GLU A 613 13.32 -14.77 -9.28
N VAL A 614 12.32 -13.91 -9.08
CA VAL A 614 11.08 -14.26 -8.40
C VAL A 614 9.87 -13.85 -9.22
N GLU A 615 8.81 -14.66 -9.11
CA GLU A 615 7.49 -14.38 -9.67
C GLU A 615 6.58 -13.70 -8.63
N PRO A 616 5.49 -13.04 -9.06
CA PRO A 616 4.48 -12.49 -8.15
C PRO A 616 3.97 -13.52 -7.14
N GLY A 617 3.96 -13.15 -5.86
CA GLY A 617 3.57 -14.06 -4.79
C GLY A 617 3.35 -13.35 -3.46
N VAL A 618 2.82 -14.10 -2.49
CA VAL A 618 2.46 -13.64 -1.15
C VAL A 618 3.04 -14.57 -0.10
N PRO A 619 3.17 -14.14 1.17
CA PRO A 619 3.63 -15.04 2.24
C PRO A 619 2.72 -16.26 2.40
N ALA A 620 3.32 -17.45 2.47
CA ALA A 620 2.60 -18.72 2.46
C ALA A 620 1.75 -18.98 3.72
N LYS A 621 2.01 -18.26 4.82
CA LYS A 621 1.28 -18.42 6.09
C LYS A 621 -0.10 -17.77 6.11
N TRP A 622 -0.39 -16.87 5.17
CA TRP A 622 -1.73 -16.31 5.00
C TRP A 622 -2.61 -17.22 4.12
N ASN A 623 -3.69 -16.64 3.57
CA ASN A 623 -4.49 -17.38 2.58
C ASN A 623 -3.66 -17.65 1.32
N PRO A 624 -3.81 -18.82 0.67
CA PRO A 624 -3.00 -19.17 -0.48
C PRO A 624 -3.31 -18.28 -1.70
N PHE A 625 -2.28 -17.87 -2.42
CA PHE A 625 -2.42 -17.32 -3.76
C PHE A 625 -2.69 -18.48 -4.72
N THR A 626 -3.92 -18.57 -5.23
CA THR A 626 -4.36 -19.74 -6.01
C THR A 626 -3.98 -19.58 -7.48
N PRO A 627 -3.77 -20.70 -8.22
CA PRO A 627 -3.49 -20.64 -9.66
C PRO A 627 -4.59 -20.02 -10.53
N THR A 628 -5.76 -19.78 -9.95
CA THR A 628 -6.89 -19.09 -10.61
C THR A 628 -6.81 -17.57 -10.48
N MET A 629 -5.94 -17.06 -9.63
CA MET A 629 -5.65 -15.63 -9.51
C MET A 629 -4.58 -15.23 -10.55
N GLU A 630 -4.76 -14.08 -11.16
CA GLU A 630 -3.82 -13.57 -12.15
C GLU A 630 -2.47 -13.19 -11.49
N SER A 631 -1.35 -13.52 -12.12
CA SER A 631 -0.01 -13.14 -11.63
C SER A 631 0.29 -11.65 -11.91
N ASN A 632 -0.60 -10.76 -11.47
CA ASN A 632 -0.52 -9.31 -11.63
C ASN A 632 -1.25 -8.60 -10.47
N ARG A 633 -1.38 -7.27 -10.54
CA ARG A 633 -2.04 -6.45 -9.51
C ARG A 633 -3.52 -6.80 -9.29
N LEU A 634 -4.22 -7.29 -10.32
CA LEU A 634 -5.61 -7.72 -10.17
C LEU A 634 -5.72 -8.97 -9.31
N GLY A 635 -4.84 -9.95 -9.53
CA GLY A 635 -4.78 -11.13 -8.66
C GLY A 635 -4.40 -10.79 -7.22
N LEU A 636 -3.50 -9.81 -7.01
CA LEU A 636 -3.21 -9.30 -5.65
C LEU A 636 -4.45 -8.66 -5.01
N ALA A 637 -5.22 -7.87 -5.75
CA ALA A 637 -6.46 -7.27 -5.25
C ALA A 637 -7.49 -8.33 -4.85
N HIS A 638 -7.68 -9.37 -5.68
CA HIS A 638 -8.55 -10.51 -5.36
C HIS A 638 -8.08 -11.28 -4.12
N TRP A 639 -6.76 -11.46 -3.97
CA TRP A 639 -6.18 -12.11 -2.79
C TRP A 639 -6.42 -11.30 -1.51
N LEU A 640 -6.25 -9.98 -1.57
CA LEU A 640 -6.50 -9.08 -0.43
C LEU A 640 -7.97 -9.07 -0.01
N THR A 641 -8.89 -9.13 -0.96
CA THR A 641 -10.33 -9.08 -0.70
C THR A 641 -10.97 -10.46 -0.53
N ASP A 642 -10.18 -11.54 -0.60
CA ASP A 642 -10.67 -12.90 -0.30
C ASP A 642 -11.18 -12.95 1.15
N PRO A 643 -12.40 -13.46 1.41
CA PRO A 643 -12.94 -13.63 2.76
C PRO A 643 -12.06 -14.46 3.70
N LYS A 644 -11.12 -15.25 3.16
CA LYS A 644 -10.13 -16.01 3.93
C LYS A 644 -8.90 -15.21 4.30
N ASN A 645 -8.73 -14.01 3.74
CA ASN A 645 -7.60 -13.16 4.12
C ASN A 645 -7.72 -12.79 5.59
N PRO A 646 -6.68 -13.04 6.41
CA PRO A 646 -6.79 -12.87 7.86
C PRO A 646 -6.82 -11.42 8.30
N LEU A 647 -6.36 -10.47 7.48
CA LEU A 647 -6.04 -9.12 7.91
C LEU A 647 -6.89 -8.03 7.27
N THR A 648 -7.17 -8.06 5.97
CA THR A 648 -7.80 -6.92 5.27
C THR A 648 -9.08 -6.42 5.96
N ALA A 649 -10.00 -7.31 6.30
CA ALA A 649 -11.24 -6.90 6.95
C ALA A 649 -11.02 -6.39 8.39
N ARG A 650 -10.15 -7.06 9.17
CA ARG A 650 -9.80 -6.63 10.53
C ARG A 650 -9.14 -5.25 10.54
N VAL A 651 -8.17 -5.05 9.65
CA VAL A 651 -7.44 -3.77 9.53
C VAL A 651 -8.39 -2.66 9.11
N THR A 652 -9.26 -2.92 8.13
CA THR A 652 -10.28 -1.96 7.68
C THR A 652 -11.21 -1.55 8.81
N VAL A 653 -11.84 -2.52 9.47
CA VAL A 653 -12.74 -2.26 10.61
C VAL A 653 -12.01 -1.51 11.72
N ASN A 654 -10.78 -1.89 12.04
CA ASN A 654 -9.99 -1.25 13.08
C ASN A 654 -9.66 0.21 12.76
N ARG A 655 -9.39 0.55 11.48
CA ARG A 655 -9.15 1.93 11.04
C ARG A 655 -10.40 2.80 11.17
N PHE A 656 -11.56 2.31 10.73
CA PHE A 656 -12.83 3.04 10.89
C PHE A 656 -13.23 3.16 12.36
N TRP A 657 -12.97 2.14 13.16
CA TRP A 657 -13.15 2.17 14.61
C TRP A 657 -12.29 3.26 15.26
N GLU A 658 -11.01 3.31 14.95
CA GLU A 658 -10.07 4.31 15.49
C GLU A 658 -10.53 5.74 15.24
N GLN A 659 -11.05 6.04 14.04
CA GLN A 659 -11.56 7.36 13.68
C GLN A 659 -12.73 7.83 14.55
N LEU A 660 -13.52 6.89 15.09
CA LEU A 660 -14.68 7.20 15.94
C LEU A 660 -14.34 7.14 17.43
N PHE A 661 -13.49 6.22 17.86
CA PHE A 661 -13.20 5.96 19.26
C PHE A 661 -11.84 6.53 19.73
N GLY A 662 -11.02 7.01 18.80
CA GLY A 662 -9.71 7.62 19.06
C GLY A 662 -8.56 6.63 19.28
N LEU A 663 -8.87 5.36 19.51
CA LEU A 663 -7.92 4.25 19.53
C LEU A 663 -8.55 3.04 18.83
N GLY A 664 -7.75 2.34 18.04
CA GLY A 664 -8.16 1.07 17.46
C GLY A 664 -8.39 -0.01 18.52
N ILE A 665 -9.16 -1.03 18.18
CA ILE A 665 -9.22 -2.27 18.95
C ILE A 665 -7.82 -2.90 19.04
N VAL A 666 -7.05 -2.79 17.95
CA VAL A 666 -5.60 -2.95 17.91
C VAL A 666 -5.00 -1.55 17.81
N GLU A 667 -4.24 -1.13 18.81
CA GLU A 667 -3.69 0.24 18.88
C GLU A 667 -2.62 0.50 17.81
N THR A 668 -1.78 -0.50 17.53
CA THR A 668 -0.72 -0.42 16.50
C THR A 668 -1.31 -0.62 15.12
N MET A 669 -1.84 0.45 14.50
CA MET A 669 -2.62 0.42 13.27
C MET A 669 -1.88 -0.17 12.06
N GLU A 670 -0.56 -0.08 12.03
CA GLU A 670 0.30 -0.55 10.93
C GLU A 670 1.07 -1.83 11.28
N ASP A 671 0.88 -2.33 12.53
CA ASP A 671 1.54 -3.55 12.99
C ASP A 671 0.58 -4.40 13.85
N PHE A 672 -0.05 -5.35 13.18
CA PHE A 672 -0.85 -6.42 13.79
C PHE A 672 -0.01 -7.65 14.11
N GLY A 673 1.27 -7.63 13.75
CA GLY A 673 2.21 -8.71 13.95
C GLY A 673 2.69 -8.87 15.38
N SER A 674 3.78 -9.63 15.52
CA SER A 674 4.30 -10.05 16.83
C SER A 674 4.86 -8.90 17.68
N GLN A 675 5.14 -7.74 17.11
CA GLN A 675 5.61 -6.55 17.84
C GLN A 675 4.47 -5.56 18.12
N GLY A 676 3.34 -5.70 17.43
CA GLY A 676 2.14 -4.91 17.68
C GLY A 676 1.44 -5.29 18.99
N PHE A 677 0.48 -4.45 19.39
CA PHE A 677 -0.37 -4.74 20.54
C PHE A 677 -1.43 -5.78 20.20
N ALA A 678 -1.71 -6.66 21.14
CA ALA A 678 -2.86 -7.55 21.03
C ALA A 678 -4.17 -6.76 21.02
N PRO A 679 -5.22 -7.23 20.33
CA PRO A 679 -6.50 -6.56 20.32
C PRO A 679 -7.10 -6.50 21.75
N THR A 680 -7.64 -5.34 22.11
CA THR A 680 -8.32 -5.18 23.40
C THR A 680 -9.57 -6.05 23.51
N HIS A 681 -10.26 -6.27 22.39
CA HIS A 681 -11.49 -7.04 22.28
C HIS A 681 -11.38 -7.97 21.05
N PRO A 682 -10.65 -9.10 21.14
CA PRO A 682 -10.37 -9.96 19.99
C PRO A 682 -11.63 -10.57 19.39
N GLU A 683 -12.58 -11.01 20.22
CA GLU A 683 -13.84 -11.59 19.75
C GLU A 683 -14.69 -10.55 19.00
N LEU A 684 -14.72 -9.31 19.47
CA LEU A 684 -15.43 -8.22 18.81
C LEU A 684 -14.78 -7.88 17.45
N LEU A 685 -13.46 -7.86 17.39
CA LEU A 685 -12.73 -7.56 16.15
C LEU A 685 -13.04 -8.61 15.07
N ASP A 686 -13.00 -9.89 15.43
CA ASP A 686 -13.32 -10.98 14.51
C ASP A 686 -14.79 -10.94 14.06
N TRP A 687 -15.69 -10.71 14.99
CA TRP A 687 -17.12 -10.62 14.71
C TRP A 687 -17.42 -9.44 13.76
N LEU A 688 -16.89 -8.25 14.04
CA LEU A 688 -17.05 -7.08 13.17
C LEU A 688 -16.45 -7.31 11.78
N ALA A 689 -15.27 -7.93 11.68
CA ALA A 689 -14.62 -8.22 10.40
C ALA A 689 -15.50 -9.17 9.55
N LEU A 690 -16.04 -10.22 10.16
CA LEU A 690 -16.94 -11.16 9.46
C LEU A 690 -18.27 -10.51 9.08
N GLN A 691 -18.86 -9.71 9.96
CA GLN A 691 -20.07 -8.95 9.64
C GLN A 691 -19.83 -7.97 8.47
N PHE A 692 -18.71 -7.26 8.47
CA PHE A 692 -18.38 -6.31 7.41
C PHE A 692 -18.29 -6.99 6.04
N VAL A 693 -17.65 -8.19 5.97
CA VAL A 693 -17.53 -8.94 4.72
C VAL A 693 -18.85 -9.61 4.31
N HIS A 694 -19.49 -10.35 5.22
CA HIS A 694 -20.58 -11.25 4.85
C HIS A 694 -21.96 -10.61 4.93
N ASP A 695 -22.24 -9.80 5.95
CA ASP A 695 -23.56 -9.22 6.17
C ASP A 695 -23.69 -7.82 5.57
N HIS A 696 -22.68 -6.99 5.75
CA HIS A 696 -22.65 -5.65 5.17
C HIS A 696 -22.19 -5.65 3.70
N LYS A 697 -21.56 -6.73 3.20
CA LYS A 697 -21.03 -6.78 1.83
C LYS A 697 -20.07 -5.62 1.53
N TRP A 698 -19.13 -5.37 2.44
CA TRP A 698 -18.13 -4.32 2.37
C TRP A 698 -18.70 -2.88 2.37
N ASP A 699 -19.93 -2.68 2.85
CA ASP A 699 -20.65 -1.40 2.93
C ASP A 699 -20.14 -0.59 4.14
N ILE A 700 -19.38 0.49 3.85
CA ILE A 700 -18.79 1.36 4.89
C ILE A 700 -19.87 2.15 5.65
N LYS A 701 -20.90 2.64 4.96
CA LYS A 701 -21.94 3.43 5.64
C LYS A 701 -22.74 2.58 6.64
N LYS A 702 -22.98 1.29 6.31
CA LYS A 702 -23.59 0.35 7.28
C LYS A 702 -22.70 0.08 8.47
N LEU A 703 -21.40 -0.13 8.25
CA LEU A 703 -20.43 -0.30 9.33
C LEU A 703 -20.45 0.91 10.26
N LEU A 704 -20.30 2.12 9.71
CA LEU A 704 -20.28 3.36 10.48
C LEU A 704 -21.60 3.59 11.23
N LYS A 705 -22.75 3.35 10.59
CA LYS A 705 -24.06 3.42 11.24
C LYS A 705 -24.12 2.47 12.43
N GLN A 706 -23.68 1.22 12.27
CA GLN A 706 -23.67 0.23 13.37
C GLN A 706 -22.79 0.68 14.54
N LEU A 707 -21.61 1.27 14.25
CA LEU A 707 -20.70 1.79 15.27
C LEU A 707 -21.31 2.97 16.05
N VAL A 708 -21.82 4.00 15.36
CA VAL A 708 -22.34 5.20 16.02
C VAL A 708 -23.69 5.00 16.72
N MET A 709 -24.44 3.96 16.29
CA MET A 709 -25.70 3.60 16.95
C MET A 709 -25.51 2.76 18.22
N SER A 710 -24.29 2.29 18.53
CA SER A 710 -23.98 1.56 19.75
C SER A 710 -24.11 2.45 20.99
N ALA A 711 -24.51 1.89 22.13
CA ALA A 711 -24.45 2.57 23.43
C ALA A 711 -23.00 2.94 23.79
N THR A 712 -22.04 2.10 23.40
CA THR A 712 -20.60 2.32 23.58
C THR A 712 -20.14 3.66 22.98
N TYR A 713 -20.57 4.01 21.76
CA TYR A 713 -20.28 5.29 21.14
C TYR A 713 -21.04 6.44 21.80
N GLN A 714 -22.28 6.21 22.20
CA GLN A 714 -23.19 7.23 22.75
C GLN A 714 -22.94 7.58 24.21
N GLN A 715 -22.00 6.89 24.86
CA GLN A 715 -21.64 7.18 26.27
C GLN A 715 -21.13 8.62 26.46
N SER A 716 -21.31 9.14 27.67
CA SER A 716 -20.64 10.33 28.18
C SER A 716 -19.12 10.09 28.22
N SER A 717 -18.34 11.09 27.84
CA SER A 717 -16.86 11.08 27.90
C SER A 717 -16.32 11.51 29.28
N HIS A 718 -17.17 11.61 30.31
CA HIS A 718 -16.75 11.93 31.65
C HIS A 718 -15.80 10.88 32.19
N ILE A 719 -14.72 11.31 32.85
CA ILE A 719 -13.75 10.43 33.49
C ILE A 719 -13.80 10.65 35.01
N SER A 720 -14.12 9.60 35.77
CA SER A 720 -13.95 9.61 37.23
C SER A 720 -12.50 9.34 37.60
N ASP A 721 -12.10 9.72 38.83
CA ASP A 721 -10.74 9.43 39.32
C ASP A 721 -10.45 7.92 39.34
N GLU A 722 -11.46 7.11 39.63
CA GLU A 722 -11.36 5.64 39.61
C GLU A 722 -11.12 5.13 38.20
N LEU A 723 -11.89 5.54 37.21
CA LEU A 723 -11.66 5.14 35.80
C LEU A 723 -10.34 5.64 35.26
N ASN A 724 -9.91 6.84 35.67
CA ASN A 724 -8.61 7.39 35.28
C ASN A 724 -7.43 6.59 35.87
N ALA A 725 -7.61 6.06 37.07
CA ALA A 725 -6.58 5.22 37.70
C ALA A 725 -6.51 3.80 37.10
N LEU A 726 -7.66 3.21 36.72
CA LEU A 726 -7.75 1.84 36.22
C LEU A 726 -7.50 1.75 34.70
N ASP A 727 -8.09 2.65 33.93
CA ASP A 727 -8.03 2.66 32.47
C ASP A 727 -7.92 4.09 31.93
N PRO A 728 -6.76 4.73 32.10
CA PRO A 728 -6.54 6.11 31.65
C PRO A 728 -6.72 6.29 30.13
N ARG A 729 -6.44 5.26 29.33
CA ARG A 729 -6.53 5.28 27.86
C ARG A 729 -7.86 4.79 27.30
N ASN A 730 -8.79 4.38 28.16
CA ASN A 730 -10.10 3.86 27.75
C ASN A 730 -10.05 2.58 26.90
N TYR A 731 -9.08 1.69 27.14
CA TYR A 731 -8.98 0.41 26.46
C TYR A 731 -10.20 -0.50 26.69
N LEU A 732 -10.86 -0.36 27.83
CA LEU A 732 -12.05 -1.14 28.20
C LEU A 732 -13.35 -0.52 27.69
N LEU A 733 -13.30 0.69 27.12
CA LEU A 733 -14.46 1.41 26.57
C LEU A 733 -15.57 1.67 27.61
N ALA A 734 -15.21 1.89 28.88
CA ALA A 734 -16.14 2.23 29.95
C ALA A 734 -16.71 3.66 29.83
N ARG A 735 -16.20 4.47 28.92
CA ARG A 735 -16.65 5.84 28.64
C ARG A 735 -16.65 6.14 27.15
N GLY A 736 -17.39 7.16 26.74
CA GLY A 736 -17.42 7.62 25.36
C GLY A 736 -16.08 8.20 24.89
N PRO A 737 -15.88 8.28 23.56
CA PRO A 737 -14.63 8.78 22.98
C PRO A 737 -14.39 10.26 23.30
N ARG A 738 -13.12 10.64 23.35
CA ARG A 738 -12.65 12.01 23.57
C ARG A 738 -11.45 12.29 22.69
N THR A 739 -11.74 12.57 21.43
CA THR A 739 -10.74 12.80 20.38
C THR A 739 -10.45 14.28 20.19
N ARG A 740 -9.26 14.62 19.72
CA ARG A 740 -8.94 15.98 19.27
C ARG A 740 -9.29 16.09 17.78
N LEU A 741 -9.77 17.26 17.39
CA LEU A 741 -9.94 17.57 15.97
C LEU A 741 -8.58 17.71 15.30
N THR A 742 -8.51 17.37 14.00
CA THR A 742 -7.34 17.67 13.18
C THR A 742 -7.22 19.17 12.93
N SER A 743 -6.06 19.66 12.48
CA SER A 743 -5.87 21.07 12.12
C SER A 743 -6.85 21.52 11.03
N GLU A 744 -7.11 20.63 10.06
CA GLU A 744 -8.05 20.83 8.96
C GLU A 744 -9.48 21.00 9.49
N GLN A 745 -9.90 20.11 10.39
CA GLN A 745 -11.23 20.20 11.03
C GLN A 745 -11.37 21.46 11.88
N VAL A 746 -10.34 21.90 12.59
CA VAL A 746 -10.36 23.16 13.36
C VAL A 746 -10.58 24.35 12.44
N ARG A 747 -9.87 24.41 11.31
CA ARG A 747 -10.03 25.45 10.31
C ARG A 747 -11.45 25.41 9.68
N ASP A 748 -11.87 24.25 9.24
CA ASP A 748 -13.19 24.06 8.60
C ASP A 748 -14.32 24.43 9.54
N GLN A 749 -14.22 24.04 10.82
CA GLN A 749 -15.18 24.45 11.86
C GLN A 749 -15.22 25.98 12.03
N ALA A 750 -14.07 26.65 12.07
CA ALA A 750 -14.00 28.10 12.20
C ALA A 750 -14.69 28.81 11.01
N LEU A 751 -14.46 28.32 9.79
CA LEU A 751 -15.13 28.82 8.60
C LEU A 751 -16.64 28.53 8.61
N ALA A 752 -17.05 27.34 9.04
CA ALA A 752 -18.46 26.95 9.10
C ALA A 752 -19.24 27.83 10.10
N VAL A 753 -18.75 27.96 11.33
CA VAL A 753 -19.47 28.76 12.37
C VAL A 753 -19.44 30.25 12.11
N SER A 754 -18.48 30.76 11.32
CA SER A 754 -18.46 32.17 10.89
C SER A 754 -19.29 32.45 9.64
N GLY A 755 -19.85 31.42 8.99
CA GLY A 755 -20.59 31.56 7.73
C GLY A 755 -19.70 31.84 6.50
N LEU A 756 -18.40 31.64 6.61
CA LEU A 756 -17.44 31.89 5.52
C LEU A 756 -17.14 30.66 4.69
N LEU A 757 -17.47 29.45 5.16
CA LEU A 757 -17.15 28.20 4.47
C LEU A 757 -17.81 28.17 3.09
N SER A 758 -16.99 28.02 2.02
CA SER A 758 -17.49 27.79 0.67
C SER A 758 -17.99 26.34 0.53
N PRO A 759 -19.20 26.13 0.01
CA PRO A 759 -19.75 24.81 -0.24
C PRO A 759 -19.18 24.15 -1.52
N LYS A 760 -18.29 24.82 -2.22
CA LYS A 760 -17.73 24.34 -3.50
C LYS A 760 -16.89 23.09 -3.26
N MET A 761 -17.32 21.98 -3.86
CA MET A 761 -16.63 20.69 -3.88
C MET A 761 -15.88 20.47 -5.20
N TYR A 762 -14.95 19.51 -5.17
CA TYR A 762 -14.19 19.05 -6.34
C TYR A 762 -13.32 20.12 -7.02
N GLY A 763 -12.55 19.66 -8.01
CA GLY A 763 -11.69 20.52 -8.83
C GLY A 763 -10.30 20.77 -8.23
N PRO A 764 -9.47 21.57 -8.86
CA PRO A 764 -8.09 21.80 -8.47
C PRO A 764 -7.94 22.26 -7.01
N SER A 765 -6.78 21.95 -6.43
CA SER A 765 -6.40 22.40 -5.08
C SER A 765 -6.26 23.91 -5.03
N VAL A 766 -6.53 24.48 -3.85
CA VAL A 766 -6.54 25.91 -3.61
C VAL A 766 -5.45 26.32 -2.63
N MET A 767 -5.10 27.60 -2.66
CA MET A 767 -4.09 28.18 -1.77
C MET A 767 -4.78 29.15 -0.80
N PRO A 768 -5.17 28.74 0.40
CA PRO A 768 -5.75 29.61 1.39
C PRO A 768 -4.76 30.66 1.87
N GLU A 769 -5.26 31.68 2.56
CA GLU A 769 -4.42 32.75 3.08
C GLU A 769 -3.42 32.21 4.10
N GLN A 770 -2.16 32.65 3.96
CA GLN A 770 -1.06 32.31 4.86
C GLN A 770 -0.35 33.58 5.33
N PRO A 771 0.28 33.54 6.53
CA PRO A 771 1.09 34.66 7.00
C PRO A 771 2.25 34.97 6.05
N ASP A 772 2.58 36.23 5.91
CA ASP A 772 3.72 36.68 5.10
C ASP A 772 5.04 36.05 5.58
N GLY A 773 5.89 35.69 4.63
CA GLY A 773 7.25 35.25 4.93
C GLY A 773 7.45 33.74 5.08
N ILE A 774 6.39 32.92 5.16
CA ILE A 774 6.52 31.47 5.30
C ILE A 774 7.24 30.85 4.08
N TRP A 775 6.98 31.35 2.88
CA TRP A 775 7.54 30.86 1.59
C TRP A 775 8.76 31.65 1.11
N GLN A 776 9.48 32.32 2.00
CA GLN A 776 10.66 33.11 1.61
C GLN A 776 11.88 32.24 1.31
N VAL A 777 11.94 31.02 1.83
CA VAL A 777 13.11 30.14 1.78
C VAL A 777 12.69 28.74 1.29
N VAL A 778 12.16 28.65 0.07
CA VAL A 778 11.95 27.36 -0.60
C VAL A 778 12.96 27.19 -1.73
N TYR A 779 13.51 25.97 -1.85
CA TYR A 779 14.57 25.68 -2.84
C TYR A 779 14.11 25.89 -4.28
N SER A 780 12.84 25.54 -4.59
CA SER A 780 12.25 25.75 -5.91
C SER A 780 12.10 27.23 -6.31
N GLY A 781 12.18 28.15 -5.35
CA GLY A 781 11.90 29.58 -5.58
C GLY A 781 10.41 29.90 -5.73
N ASP A 782 9.54 28.92 -5.55
CA ASP A 782 8.09 29.10 -5.63
C ASP A 782 7.57 30.01 -4.52
N LYS A 783 6.48 30.70 -4.82
CA LYS A 783 5.84 31.63 -3.88
C LYS A 783 4.39 31.26 -3.70
N TRP A 784 3.93 31.33 -2.45
CA TRP A 784 2.52 31.18 -2.15
C TRP A 784 1.71 32.30 -2.81
N LYS A 785 0.75 31.92 -3.63
CA LYS A 785 -0.15 32.84 -4.30
C LYS A 785 -1.58 32.53 -3.85
N THR A 786 -2.06 33.31 -2.87
CA THR A 786 -3.40 33.13 -2.31
C THR A 786 -4.47 33.12 -3.39
N SER A 787 -5.35 32.12 -3.35
CA SER A 787 -6.52 32.01 -4.21
C SER A 787 -7.47 33.20 -4.04
N SER A 788 -8.21 33.54 -5.07
CA SER A 788 -9.18 34.65 -5.06
C SER A 788 -10.61 34.16 -4.82
N GLY A 789 -11.51 35.08 -4.43
CA GLY A 789 -12.92 34.79 -4.28
C GLY A 789 -13.24 33.77 -3.19
N GLU A 790 -14.17 32.87 -3.45
CA GLU A 790 -14.61 31.83 -2.54
C GLU A 790 -13.59 30.70 -2.34
N ASP A 791 -12.69 30.48 -3.30
CA ASP A 791 -11.71 29.40 -3.25
C ASP A 791 -10.79 29.47 -2.03
N LYS A 792 -10.50 30.64 -1.50
CA LYS A 792 -9.72 30.79 -0.26
C LYS A 792 -10.44 30.32 1.00
N TYR A 793 -11.77 30.12 0.93
CA TYR A 793 -12.61 29.68 2.04
C TYR A 793 -13.12 28.25 1.87
N ARG A 794 -12.64 27.51 0.91
CA ARG A 794 -12.96 26.10 0.76
C ARG A 794 -12.42 25.29 1.95
N ARG A 795 -12.93 24.06 2.11
CA ARG A 795 -12.42 23.12 3.11
C ARG A 795 -10.91 22.88 2.95
N ALA A 796 -10.25 22.61 4.05
CA ALA A 796 -8.80 22.33 4.08
C ALA A 796 -8.40 21.05 3.30
N LEU A 797 -9.37 20.28 2.86
CA LEU A 797 -9.21 19.13 1.96
C LEU A 797 -8.71 19.53 0.57
N TYR A 798 -9.02 20.76 0.15
CA TYR A 798 -8.67 21.28 -1.18
C TYR A 798 -7.38 22.16 -1.14
#